data_ed0a1d7c2a9994d203060b96ae3953f0
#
_entry.id   ed0a1d7c2a9994d203060b96ae3953f0
#
_cell.length_a   1.000
_cell.length_b   1.000
_cell.length_c   1.000
_cell.angle_alpha   90.00
_cell.angle_beta   90.00
_cell.angle_gamma   90.00
#
_symmetry.space_group_name_H-M   'P 1'
#
loop_
_entity.id
_entity.type
_entity.pdbx_description
1 polymer ?
#
loop_
_entity_poly.entity_id
_entity_poly.type
_entity_poly.pdbx_seq_one_letter_code
_entity_poly.pdbx_strand_id
1 'polypeptide(L)'
;MYKIEWIENENIPKLNDFADETIIPPRPVYYEELDLLGFNEYWNYPKSVEPLLWAIGRDYYYNGDKIGKTIGGDLYNAPKLEVYKKDISITPINLQKLIQVNKKHIETLKNEAIEFIKKIYNDYKDKVDFFIVAFSGGKDSQVLLDLVTIALEPDQYKVIFTDTTMELPQTYETVKETQKHYQKTYKNFKITTVRNPTDADKLWRIFGSPSMNFRWCCNVYKTSPVMNYLKSLNGNNIPKIILFNGVRAEESSQRAEHNRIAKGVKHHSQINIEVIRYWNDFEVYLYCFYANIKLNSGYRLGFDRMGCSICPLAKNKNDFMVKKIAPDLAKKFINIVEEDAKKLHIKDIKEYIKDGAWKRRNENNNNTDSIVNFIENKNNLIIHLKNSNENIFEWLKVLGDYKVNGNSNKIQVKIDSKILDIYLQEKQESKILSTEKENIIDISHLKKVAYKTNYCVHCGSCEAECPTGALNVFPKVQVNTDLCIHCSKCLDFHSKGCVMADVSVAKINQGNNNLLKGFGKYQNFAMQSDWLNEFLKSDNWFEKNTLGPKQIPSMISWMREANIIDNKRNITIFGQLLKNIDIKLIYQLSLINLYQHSNLITWYLNSIEWSNNKYSKKDFLSLIEQNFNNFPKRSVEIGLTSLFKLFDTTPLGKELKIGYITKEKNVRYIQKIGTNDVSNEAILYSLYKLKEHLKREDFRVSEFYEDGFVGGPYKIFGIDKETLIKKLKFISEDTKLIDVNLIQGLDNVFLKDFTAIEVLEECLK
;
A
#
# COMPACT_ATOMS: atom_id res chain seq x y z
N MET A 1 16.39 -18.98 -12.52
CA MET A 1 16.75 -18.31 -13.79
C MET A 1 17.99 -18.97 -14.34
N TYR A 2 18.09 -19.14 -15.64
CA TYR A 2 19.28 -19.73 -16.26
C TYR A 2 20.47 -18.78 -16.15
N LYS A 3 21.66 -19.33 -15.89
CA LYS A 3 22.91 -18.55 -15.92
C LYS A 3 23.18 -18.08 -17.36
N ILE A 4 23.63 -16.83 -17.49
CA ILE A 4 23.96 -16.24 -18.80
C ILE A 4 25.48 -16.17 -18.94
N GLU A 5 26.00 -16.71 -20.03
CA GLU A 5 27.42 -16.69 -20.38
C GLU A 5 27.61 -16.10 -21.78
N TRP A 6 28.72 -15.40 -22.01
CA TRP A 6 29.06 -14.88 -23.33
C TRP A 6 29.77 -15.93 -24.14
N ILE A 7 29.41 -16.05 -25.43
CA ILE A 7 30.21 -16.82 -26.37
C ILE A 7 31.49 -16.02 -26.61
N GLU A 8 32.63 -16.68 -26.47
CA GLU A 8 33.95 -16.05 -26.58
C GLU A 8 34.12 -15.35 -27.96
N ASN A 9 34.56 -14.08 -27.93
CA ASN A 9 34.72 -13.22 -29.09
C ASN A 9 33.46 -12.97 -29.93
N GLU A 10 32.27 -13.24 -29.38
CA GLU A 10 31.01 -12.97 -30.05
C GLU A 10 30.09 -12.10 -29.18
N ASN A 11 29.27 -11.29 -29.86
CA ASN A 11 28.30 -10.44 -29.20
C ASN A 11 26.97 -11.22 -28.90
N ILE A 12 27.09 -12.45 -28.38
CA ILE A 12 25.98 -13.38 -28.21
C ILE A 12 25.96 -13.94 -26.79
N PRO A 13 25.00 -13.55 -25.93
CA PRO A 13 24.74 -14.20 -24.66
C PRO A 13 24.06 -15.56 -24.89
N LYS A 14 24.47 -16.56 -24.11
CA LYS A 14 23.94 -17.92 -24.12
C LYS A 14 23.40 -18.30 -22.74
N LEU A 15 22.21 -18.88 -22.70
CA LEU A 15 21.65 -19.51 -21.51
C LEU A 15 22.33 -20.84 -21.23
N ASN A 16 22.64 -21.09 -19.96
CA ASN A 16 23.29 -22.31 -19.51
C ASN A 16 22.31 -23.18 -18.68
N ASP A 17 22.49 -24.48 -18.63
CA ASP A 17 21.62 -25.40 -17.89
C ASP A 17 21.68 -25.23 -16.35
N PHE A 18 22.53 -24.31 -15.84
CA PHE A 18 22.64 -23.99 -14.40
C PHE A 18 21.84 -22.73 -14.04
N ALA A 19 21.32 -22.71 -12.80
CA ALA A 19 20.66 -21.53 -12.27
C ALA A 19 21.66 -20.55 -11.63
N ASP A 20 21.46 -19.25 -11.84
CA ASP A 20 22.16 -18.18 -11.15
C ASP A 20 21.18 -17.06 -10.82
N GLU A 21 21.05 -16.72 -9.55
CA GLU A 21 20.14 -15.70 -9.04
C GLU A 21 20.80 -14.32 -8.88
N THR A 22 22.12 -14.23 -9.07
CA THR A 22 22.92 -13.04 -8.78
C THR A 22 23.16 -12.13 -9.98
N ILE A 23 22.87 -12.60 -11.21
CA ILE A 23 23.18 -11.88 -12.45
C ILE A 23 22.02 -11.00 -12.88
N ILE A 24 22.29 -9.72 -13.10
CA ILE A 24 21.38 -8.82 -13.80
C ILE A 24 21.43 -9.18 -15.29
N PRO A 25 20.29 -9.59 -15.91
CA PRO A 25 20.29 -10.04 -17.29
C PRO A 25 20.55 -8.89 -18.27
N PRO A 26 21.22 -9.19 -19.41
CA PRO A 26 21.43 -8.20 -20.47
C PRO A 26 20.14 -7.92 -21.24
N ARG A 27 19.93 -6.65 -21.57
CA ARG A 27 18.90 -6.21 -22.52
C ARG A 27 19.53 -5.75 -23.84
N PRO A 28 18.83 -5.90 -24.97
CA PRO A 28 19.33 -5.41 -26.25
C PRO A 28 19.36 -3.88 -26.29
N VAL A 29 20.35 -3.34 -26.99
CA VAL A 29 20.54 -1.91 -27.25
C VAL A 29 20.53 -1.65 -28.73
N TYR A 30 19.77 -0.64 -29.15
CA TYR A 30 19.58 -0.25 -30.53
C TYR A 30 20.25 1.09 -30.82
N TYR A 31 20.46 1.40 -32.09
CA TYR A 31 21.12 2.64 -32.52
C TYR A 31 20.35 3.87 -32.04
N GLU A 32 19.02 3.82 -31.92
CA GLU A 32 18.19 4.94 -31.46
C GLU A 32 18.51 5.32 -30.03
N GLU A 33 18.79 4.34 -29.15
CA GLU A 33 19.23 4.61 -27.79
C GLU A 33 20.61 5.25 -27.77
N LEU A 34 21.52 4.73 -28.60
CA LEU A 34 22.89 5.25 -28.67
C LEU A 34 22.93 6.69 -29.20
N ASP A 35 22.15 6.97 -30.26
CA ASP A 35 22.00 8.32 -30.80
C ASP A 35 21.39 9.28 -29.78
N LEU A 36 20.33 8.86 -29.09
CA LEU A 36 19.64 9.67 -28.09
C LEU A 36 20.55 10.06 -26.91
N LEU A 37 21.46 9.17 -26.54
CA LEU A 37 22.38 9.38 -25.43
C LEU A 37 23.70 10.07 -25.85
N GLY A 38 24.02 10.12 -27.15
CA GLY A 38 25.23 10.76 -27.68
C GLY A 38 26.43 9.82 -27.80
N PHE A 39 26.24 8.49 -27.81
CA PHE A 39 27.33 7.53 -28.04
C PHE A 39 27.85 7.53 -29.51
N ASN A 40 27.07 8.08 -30.44
CA ASN A 40 27.48 8.27 -31.84
C ASN A 40 28.72 9.18 -32.01
N GLU A 41 29.09 9.94 -30.98
CA GLU A 41 30.33 10.72 -30.97
C GLU A 41 31.59 9.86 -30.70
N TYR A 42 31.41 8.63 -30.20
CA TYR A 42 32.49 7.76 -29.72
C TYR A 42 32.54 6.41 -30.45
N TRP A 43 31.41 5.94 -31.00
CA TRP A 43 31.32 4.63 -31.61
C TRP A 43 30.72 4.72 -33.02
N ASN A 44 31.26 3.91 -33.93
CA ASN A 44 30.73 3.73 -35.32
C ASN A 44 29.76 2.56 -35.33
N TYR A 45 28.53 2.77 -35.78
CA TYR A 45 27.52 1.71 -35.92
C TYR A 45 26.51 2.03 -37.05
N PRO A 46 25.94 0.99 -37.70
CA PRO A 46 24.90 1.19 -38.69
C PRO A 46 23.55 1.48 -38.05
N LYS A 47 22.68 2.17 -38.77
CA LYS A 47 21.25 2.30 -38.42
C LYS A 47 20.52 1.00 -38.75
N SER A 48 20.64 0.01 -37.87
CA SER A 48 20.09 -1.34 -38.07
C SER A 48 18.72 -1.50 -37.39
N VAL A 49 17.90 -2.38 -37.97
CA VAL A 49 16.65 -2.86 -37.31
C VAL A 49 16.98 -3.79 -36.13
N GLU A 50 18.09 -4.52 -36.25
CA GLU A 50 18.60 -5.44 -35.26
C GLU A 50 19.34 -4.69 -34.13
N PRO A 51 19.37 -5.21 -32.90
CA PRO A 51 20.16 -4.62 -31.84
C PRO A 51 21.66 -4.68 -32.15
N LEU A 52 22.42 -3.73 -31.57
CA LEU A 52 23.84 -3.57 -31.84
C LEU A 52 24.72 -4.14 -30.73
N LEU A 53 24.27 -4.04 -29.50
CA LEU A 53 25.00 -4.44 -28.29
C LEU A 53 24.05 -4.71 -27.14
N TRP A 54 24.60 -4.98 -25.97
CA TRP A 54 23.85 -5.32 -24.77
C TRP A 54 24.08 -4.32 -23.65
N ALA A 55 23.08 -4.08 -22.82
CA ALA A 55 23.22 -3.32 -21.59
C ALA A 55 22.85 -4.17 -20.36
N ILE A 56 23.68 -4.13 -19.33
CA ILE A 56 23.42 -4.68 -18.01
C ILE A 56 23.27 -3.50 -17.05
N GLY A 57 22.03 -3.22 -16.68
CA GLY A 57 21.73 -2.00 -15.94
C GLY A 57 22.06 -0.73 -16.74
N ARG A 58 23.16 -0.05 -16.37
CA ARG A 58 23.64 1.17 -17.04
C ARG A 58 24.98 0.98 -17.77
N ASP A 59 25.49 -0.22 -17.77
CA ASP A 59 26.75 -0.60 -18.39
C ASP A 59 26.49 -1.19 -19.77
N TYR A 60 27.27 -0.78 -20.78
CA TYR A 60 27.14 -1.21 -22.18
C TYR A 60 28.25 -2.20 -22.52
N TYR A 61 27.87 -3.32 -23.12
CA TYR A 61 28.74 -4.45 -23.44
C TYR A 61 28.72 -4.78 -24.93
N TYR A 62 29.90 -5.01 -25.52
CA TYR A 62 30.08 -5.48 -26.87
C TYR A 62 31.11 -6.61 -26.84
N ASN A 63 30.78 -7.75 -27.48
CA ASN A 63 31.61 -8.98 -27.46
C ASN A 63 32.02 -9.45 -26.05
N GLY A 64 31.13 -9.28 -25.06
CA GLY A 64 31.39 -9.60 -23.65
C GLY A 64 32.18 -8.55 -22.86
N ASP A 65 32.77 -7.57 -23.53
CA ASP A 65 33.54 -6.50 -22.90
C ASP A 65 32.68 -5.29 -22.56
N LYS A 66 32.88 -4.71 -21.39
CA LYS A 66 32.28 -3.44 -21.01
C LYS A 66 32.96 -2.29 -21.74
N ILE A 67 32.22 -1.61 -22.61
CA ILE A 67 32.74 -0.54 -23.47
C ILE A 67 32.36 0.88 -23.01
N GLY A 68 31.34 1.01 -22.18
CA GLY A 68 30.89 2.29 -21.66
C GLY A 68 29.83 2.16 -20.62
N LYS A 69 29.45 3.30 -20.04
CA LYS A 69 28.32 3.36 -19.08
C LYS A 69 27.68 4.74 -19.05
N THR A 70 26.42 4.80 -18.53
CA THR A 70 25.71 6.06 -18.24
C THR A 70 25.58 6.30 -16.74
N ILE A 71 25.74 7.57 -16.31
CA ILE A 71 25.63 7.99 -14.90
C ILE A 71 24.61 9.12 -14.79
N GLY A 72 23.76 9.06 -13.76
CA GLY A 72 22.79 10.13 -13.50
C GLY A 72 21.71 10.20 -14.58
N GLY A 73 21.39 11.42 -14.96
CA GLY A 73 20.26 11.76 -15.83
C GLY A 73 18.97 11.99 -15.05
N ASP A 74 18.34 13.11 -15.32
CA ASP A 74 17.10 13.56 -14.71
C ASP A 74 16.25 14.30 -15.77
N LEU A 75 15.10 14.82 -15.37
CA LEU A 75 14.21 15.54 -16.27
C LEU A 75 14.90 16.69 -17.04
N TYR A 76 15.91 17.32 -16.46
CA TYR A 76 16.57 18.52 -17.02
C TYR A 76 17.92 18.21 -17.67
N ASN A 77 18.60 17.17 -17.21
CA ASN A 77 19.98 16.85 -17.59
C ASN A 77 20.07 15.48 -18.25
N ALA A 78 20.80 15.40 -19.35
CA ALA A 78 21.17 14.12 -19.96
C ALA A 78 22.07 13.31 -19.00
N PRO A 79 22.01 11.96 -19.06
CA PRO A 79 22.99 11.13 -18.38
C PRO A 79 24.41 11.48 -18.86
N LYS A 80 25.37 11.50 -17.94
CA LYS A 80 26.79 11.61 -18.27
C LYS A 80 27.28 10.28 -18.84
N LEU A 81 28.06 10.33 -19.95
CA LEU A 81 28.66 9.17 -20.55
C LEU A 81 30.08 8.94 -20.00
N GLU A 82 30.41 7.71 -19.68
CA GLU A 82 31.77 7.23 -19.45
C GLU A 82 32.07 6.17 -20.52
N VAL A 83 33.01 6.49 -21.42
CA VAL A 83 33.38 5.64 -22.54
C VAL A 83 34.75 5.03 -22.26
N TYR A 84 34.82 3.71 -22.21
CA TYR A 84 36.06 2.96 -21.92
C TYR A 84 36.81 2.56 -23.18
N LYS A 85 36.10 2.25 -24.29
CA LYS A 85 36.67 1.99 -25.61
C LYS A 85 36.12 3.02 -26.60
N LYS A 86 37.00 3.75 -27.27
CA LYS A 86 36.64 4.74 -28.30
C LYS A 86 36.95 4.19 -29.70
N ASP A 87 36.36 4.83 -30.70
CA ASP A 87 36.62 4.58 -32.09
C ASP A 87 36.45 3.11 -32.54
N ILE A 88 35.53 2.39 -31.86
CA ILE A 88 35.17 1.02 -32.20
C ILE A 88 34.05 0.98 -33.24
N SER A 89 34.14 -0.01 -34.14
CA SER A 89 33.06 -0.30 -35.10
C SER A 89 32.21 -1.44 -34.60
N ILE A 90 30.94 -1.12 -34.32
CA ILE A 90 29.96 -2.05 -33.79
C ILE A 90 29.12 -2.61 -34.97
N THR A 91 28.93 -3.92 -35.02
CA THR A 91 28.08 -4.60 -35.99
C THR A 91 26.81 -5.11 -35.33
N PRO A 92 25.70 -5.25 -36.09
CA PRO A 92 24.46 -5.79 -35.55
C PRO A 92 24.62 -7.21 -35.00
N ILE A 93 23.85 -7.53 -33.98
CA ILE A 93 23.81 -8.86 -33.39
C ILE A 93 23.19 -9.84 -34.39
N ASN A 94 23.84 -10.98 -34.60
CA ASN A 94 23.29 -12.06 -35.39
C ASN A 94 22.16 -12.77 -34.64
N LEU A 95 20.90 -12.31 -34.88
CA LEU A 95 19.71 -12.84 -34.19
C LEU A 95 19.46 -14.31 -34.52
N GLN A 96 19.76 -14.77 -35.74
CA GLN A 96 19.58 -16.17 -36.10
C GLN A 96 20.48 -17.08 -35.28
N LYS A 97 21.76 -16.71 -35.12
CA LYS A 97 22.69 -17.44 -34.27
C LYS A 97 22.31 -17.34 -32.79
N LEU A 98 21.90 -16.17 -32.32
CA LEU A 98 21.41 -15.95 -30.95
C LEU A 98 20.25 -16.91 -30.62
N ILE A 99 19.25 -16.99 -31.49
CA ILE A 99 18.10 -17.88 -31.34
C ILE A 99 18.55 -19.36 -31.38
N GLN A 100 19.41 -19.73 -32.34
CA GLN A 100 19.86 -21.10 -32.54
C GLN A 100 20.58 -21.66 -31.28
N VAL A 101 21.50 -20.90 -30.69
CA VAL A 101 22.27 -21.35 -29.51
C VAL A 101 21.42 -21.43 -28.22
N ASN A 102 20.29 -20.72 -28.17
CA ASN A 102 19.38 -20.70 -27.03
C ASN A 102 18.07 -21.45 -27.27
N LYS A 103 17.91 -22.09 -28.46
CA LYS A 103 16.64 -22.68 -28.90
C LYS A 103 16.03 -23.66 -27.87
N LYS A 104 16.84 -24.57 -27.35
CA LYS A 104 16.41 -25.57 -26.36
C LYS A 104 15.76 -24.90 -25.13
N HIS A 105 16.40 -23.86 -24.60
CA HIS A 105 15.91 -23.15 -23.42
C HIS A 105 14.62 -22.38 -23.70
N ILE A 106 14.55 -21.67 -24.85
CA ILE A 106 13.35 -20.94 -25.26
C ILE A 106 12.15 -21.87 -25.40
N GLU A 107 12.33 -23.00 -26.08
CA GLU A 107 11.27 -24.00 -26.29
C GLU A 107 10.82 -24.63 -24.97
N THR A 108 11.74 -24.88 -24.05
CA THR A 108 11.41 -25.38 -22.70
C THR A 108 10.54 -24.36 -21.93
N LEU A 109 10.96 -23.09 -21.89
CA LEU A 109 10.22 -22.01 -21.24
C LEU A 109 8.83 -21.80 -21.87
N LYS A 110 8.77 -21.79 -23.21
CA LYS A 110 7.52 -21.67 -23.96
C LYS A 110 6.55 -22.81 -23.64
N ASN A 111 7.01 -24.06 -23.71
CA ASN A 111 6.16 -25.22 -23.53
C ASN A 111 5.64 -25.31 -22.09
N GLU A 112 6.49 -25.02 -21.09
CA GLU A 112 6.08 -24.95 -19.69
C GLU A 112 4.98 -23.91 -19.47
N ALA A 113 5.14 -22.70 -20.03
CA ALA A 113 4.16 -21.64 -19.92
C ALA A 113 2.83 -21.99 -20.60
N ILE A 114 2.85 -22.62 -21.78
CA ILE A 114 1.65 -23.08 -22.50
C ILE A 114 0.91 -24.15 -21.68
N GLU A 115 1.61 -25.16 -21.18
CA GLU A 115 1.01 -26.21 -20.36
C GLU A 115 0.41 -25.65 -19.08
N PHE A 116 1.10 -24.68 -18.45
CA PHE A 116 0.57 -24.00 -17.27
C PHE A 116 -0.72 -23.22 -17.58
N ILE A 117 -0.79 -22.47 -18.70
CA ILE A 117 -2.00 -21.75 -19.13
C ILE A 117 -3.16 -22.73 -19.35
N LYS A 118 -2.92 -23.83 -20.08
CA LYS A 118 -3.93 -24.86 -20.35
C LYS A 118 -4.47 -25.49 -19.06
N LYS A 119 -3.56 -25.80 -18.11
CA LYS A 119 -3.94 -26.30 -16.80
C LYS A 119 -4.84 -25.32 -16.06
N ILE A 120 -4.46 -24.04 -15.98
CA ILE A 120 -5.26 -22.99 -15.32
C ILE A 120 -6.63 -22.88 -15.99
N TYR A 121 -6.70 -22.87 -17.32
CA TYR A 121 -7.97 -22.82 -18.02
C TYR A 121 -8.89 -24.00 -17.64
N ASN A 122 -8.36 -25.22 -17.69
CA ASN A 122 -9.14 -26.43 -17.37
C ASN A 122 -9.58 -26.46 -15.90
N ASP A 123 -8.73 -26.01 -14.97
CA ASP A 123 -9.05 -25.99 -13.53
C ASP A 123 -10.14 -24.96 -13.16
N TYR A 124 -10.30 -23.89 -13.97
CA TYR A 124 -11.14 -22.74 -13.62
C TYR A 124 -12.27 -22.43 -14.61
N LYS A 125 -12.36 -23.02 -15.82
CA LYS A 125 -13.34 -22.67 -16.87
C LYS A 125 -14.80 -22.73 -16.40
N ASP A 126 -15.13 -23.63 -15.46
CA ASP A 126 -16.48 -23.79 -14.91
C ASP A 126 -16.68 -23.02 -13.57
N LYS A 127 -15.69 -22.25 -13.11
CA LYS A 127 -15.69 -21.58 -11.80
C LYS A 127 -15.60 -20.04 -11.88
N VAL A 128 -15.29 -19.52 -13.05
CA VAL A 128 -15.11 -18.07 -13.28
C VAL A 128 -15.90 -17.61 -14.48
N ASP A 129 -16.28 -16.33 -14.47
CA ASP A 129 -17.05 -15.72 -15.55
C ASP A 129 -16.17 -15.33 -16.74
N PHE A 130 -14.92 -14.91 -16.48
CA PHE A 130 -14.01 -14.46 -17.53
C PHE A 130 -12.55 -14.85 -17.27
N PHE A 131 -11.87 -15.20 -18.37
CA PHE A 131 -10.42 -15.20 -18.46
C PHE A 131 -9.95 -13.91 -19.15
N ILE A 132 -9.07 -13.17 -18.53
CA ILE A 132 -8.60 -11.87 -18.98
C ILE A 132 -7.08 -11.89 -19.18
N VAL A 133 -6.63 -11.36 -20.31
CA VAL A 133 -5.22 -11.06 -20.54
C VAL A 133 -5.00 -9.57 -20.34
N ALA A 134 -4.21 -9.20 -19.33
CA ALA A 134 -3.82 -7.80 -19.10
C ALA A 134 -2.74 -7.39 -20.11
N PHE A 135 -3.10 -6.56 -21.06
CA PHE A 135 -2.21 -6.08 -22.10
C PHE A 135 -1.82 -4.63 -21.87
N SER A 136 -0.53 -4.34 -21.72
CA SER A 136 -0.02 -2.98 -21.49
C SER A 136 0.78 -2.42 -22.67
N GLY A 137 0.98 -3.19 -23.76
CA GLY A 137 1.86 -2.82 -24.85
C GLY A 137 3.35 -2.90 -24.53
N GLY A 138 3.72 -3.37 -23.33
CA GLY A 138 5.10 -3.68 -22.97
C GLY A 138 5.49 -5.11 -23.37
N LYS A 139 6.80 -5.39 -23.48
CA LYS A 139 7.34 -6.68 -23.95
C LYS A 139 6.78 -7.90 -23.19
N ASP A 140 6.68 -7.78 -21.86
CA ASP A 140 6.20 -8.87 -21.00
C ASP A 140 4.72 -9.20 -21.27
N SER A 141 3.89 -8.19 -21.52
CA SER A 141 2.48 -8.38 -21.91
C SER A 141 2.32 -8.86 -23.35
N GLN A 142 3.26 -8.54 -24.25
CA GLN A 142 3.27 -9.06 -25.62
C GLN A 142 3.61 -10.56 -25.63
N VAL A 143 4.65 -10.96 -24.86
CA VAL A 143 5.01 -12.38 -24.69
C VAL A 143 3.85 -13.16 -24.04
N LEU A 144 3.26 -12.62 -22.97
CA LEU A 144 2.09 -13.23 -22.34
C LEU A 144 0.95 -13.45 -23.33
N LEU A 145 0.61 -12.43 -24.10
CA LEU A 145 -0.47 -12.51 -25.10
C LEU A 145 -0.21 -13.58 -26.14
N ASP A 146 1.03 -13.66 -26.65
CA ASP A 146 1.43 -14.69 -27.61
C ASP A 146 1.28 -16.10 -27.03
N LEU A 147 1.79 -16.34 -25.81
CA LEU A 147 1.67 -17.62 -25.12
C LEU A 147 0.21 -18.02 -24.86
N VAL A 148 -0.65 -17.07 -24.47
CA VAL A 148 -2.08 -17.34 -24.26
C VAL A 148 -2.78 -17.64 -25.59
N THR A 149 -2.46 -16.92 -26.66
CA THR A 149 -3.04 -17.13 -28.01
C THR A 149 -2.62 -18.48 -28.61
N ILE A 150 -1.44 -19.00 -28.23
CA ILE A 150 -1.01 -20.37 -28.62
C ILE A 150 -1.72 -21.43 -27.78
N ALA A 151 -1.98 -21.14 -26.50
CA ALA A 151 -2.54 -22.11 -25.55
C ALA A 151 -4.07 -22.25 -25.63
N LEU A 152 -4.78 -21.16 -25.94
CA LEU A 152 -6.23 -21.03 -25.87
C LEU A 152 -6.79 -20.41 -27.16
N GLU A 153 -8.04 -20.76 -27.50
CA GLU A 153 -8.75 -20.12 -28.61
C GLU A 153 -9.21 -18.70 -28.24
N PRO A 154 -9.28 -17.75 -29.18
CA PRO A 154 -9.61 -16.35 -28.92
C PRO A 154 -10.95 -16.05 -28.27
N ASP A 155 -11.91 -16.96 -28.34
CA ASP A 155 -13.21 -16.86 -27.67
C ASP A 155 -13.17 -17.26 -26.18
N GLN A 156 -12.11 -17.96 -25.75
CA GLN A 156 -11.92 -18.44 -24.39
C GLN A 156 -11.36 -17.36 -23.45
N TYR A 157 -10.88 -16.24 -23.96
CA TYR A 157 -10.33 -15.14 -23.15
C TYR A 157 -10.65 -13.77 -23.73
N LYS A 158 -10.48 -12.73 -22.94
CA LYS A 158 -10.59 -11.33 -23.39
C LYS A 158 -9.28 -10.61 -23.15
N VAL A 159 -8.84 -9.82 -24.14
CA VAL A 159 -7.64 -8.98 -24.02
C VAL A 159 -8.07 -7.56 -23.66
N ILE A 160 -7.57 -7.04 -22.55
CA ILE A 160 -7.89 -5.69 -22.06
C ILE A 160 -6.62 -4.84 -22.02
N PHE A 161 -6.67 -3.72 -22.73
CA PHE A 161 -5.73 -2.61 -22.59
C PHE A 161 -6.37 -1.50 -21.77
N THR A 162 -5.69 -1.05 -20.73
CA THR A 162 -6.16 0.04 -19.87
C THR A 162 -5.48 1.33 -20.28
N ASP A 163 -6.22 2.23 -20.93
CA ASP A 163 -5.73 3.54 -21.31
C ASP A 163 -5.78 4.50 -20.12
N THR A 164 -4.61 4.85 -19.60
CA THR A 164 -4.49 5.82 -18.50
C THR A 164 -4.51 7.27 -18.97
N THR A 165 -4.59 7.51 -20.27
CA THR A 165 -4.41 8.84 -20.92
C THR A 165 -3.03 9.49 -20.67
N MET A 166 -2.10 8.69 -20.12
CA MET A 166 -0.69 9.07 -19.88
C MET A 166 0.28 8.14 -20.61
N GLU A 167 -0.21 7.29 -21.48
CA GLU A 167 0.67 6.38 -22.22
C GLU A 167 1.47 7.14 -23.29
N LEU A 168 2.66 6.64 -23.60
CA LEU A 168 3.46 7.17 -24.71
C LEU A 168 2.82 6.82 -26.05
N PRO A 169 2.99 7.66 -27.10
CA PRO A 169 2.48 7.38 -28.45
C PRO A 169 2.84 5.97 -28.97
N GLN A 170 4.06 5.52 -28.66
CA GLN A 170 4.57 4.19 -29.02
C GLN A 170 3.71 3.05 -28.44
N THR A 171 3.11 3.26 -27.26
CA THR A 171 2.23 2.26 -26.66
C THR A 171 0.91 2.14 -27.43
N TYR A 172 0.29 3.26 -27.81
CA TYR A 172 -0.94 3.24 -28.61
C TYR A 172 -0.72 2.61 -29.99
N GLU A 173 0.43 2.91 -30.61
CA GLU A 173 0.83 2.29 -31.89
C GLU A 173 0.99 0.77 -31.71
N THR A 174 1.69 0.33 -30.65
CA THR A 174 1.89 -1.09 -30.35
C THR A 174 0.56 -1.81 -30.15
N VAL A 175 -0.39 -1.25 -29.41
CA VAL A 175 -1.73 -1.83 -29.21
C VAL A 175 -2.43 -2.05 -30.56
N LYS A 176 -2.42 -1.01 -31.42
CA LYS A 176 -3.04 -1.07 -32.75
C LYS A 176 -2.37 -2.10 -33.67
N GLU A 177 -1.06 -2.13 -33.66
CA GLU A 177 -0.30 -3.07 -34.53
C GLU A 177 -0.45 -4.52 -34.06
N THR A 178 -0.41 -4.75 -32.72
CA THR A 178 -0.65 -6.06 -32.12
C THR A 178 -2.03 -6.59 -32.48
N GLN A 179 -3.06 -5.76 -32.35
CA GLN A 179 -4.40 -6.15 -32.77
C GLN A 179 -4.47 -6.54 -34.26
N LYS A 180 -3.88 -5.72 -35.14
CA LYS A 180 -3.82 -6.01 -36.58
C LYS A 180 -3.04 -7.29 -36.90
N HIS A 181 -1.99 -7.57 -36.12
CA HIS A 181 -1.19 -8.78 -36.28
C HIS A 181 -2.02 -10.03 -36.05
N TYR A 182 -2.69 -10.13 -34.90
CA TYR A 182 -3.50 -11.30 -34.54
C TYR A 182 -4.79 -11.41 -35.39
N GLN A 183 -5.35 -10.30 -35.87
CA GLN A 183 -6.50 -10.31 -36.79
C GLN A 183 -6.23 -10.94 -38.13
N LYS A 184 -4.97 -11.07 -38.56
CA LYS A 184 -4.60 -11.81 -39.79
C LYS A 184 -4.94 -13.30 -39.68
N THR A 185 -4.78 -13.87 -38.48
CA THR A 185 -5.06 -15.29 -38.20
C THR A 185 -6.46 -15.48 -37.63
N TYR A 186 -6.86 -14.60 -36.69
CA TYR A 186 -8.11 -14.69 -35.96
C TYR A 186 -8.98 -13.45 -36.21
N LYS A 187 -9.92 -13.54 -37.17
CA LYS A 187 -10.73 -12.39 -37.63
C LYS A 187 -11.44 -11.63 -36.52
N ASN A 188 -11.88 -12.35 -35.48
CA ASN A 188 -12.61 -11.78 -34.33
C ASN A 188 -11.71 -11.36 -33.17
N PHE A 189 -10.40 -11.44 -33.31
CA PHE A 189 -9.48 -11.02 -32.26
C PHE A 189 -9.63 -9.52 -31.95
N LYS A 190 -9.78 -9.18 -30.68
CA LYS A 190 -9.99 -7.80 -30.24
C LYS A 190 -9.20 -7.49 -28.97
N ILE A 191 -8.46 -6.38 -28.99
CA ILE A 191 -7.94 -5.76 -27.78
C ILE A 191 -8.94 -4.68 -27.36
N THR A 192 -9.61 -4.90 -26.24
CA THR A 192 -10.60 -3.93 -25.71
C THR A 192 -9.89 -2.85 -24.91
N THR A 193 -10.02 -1.61 -25.34
CA THR A 193 -9.51 -0.46 -24.59
C THR A 193 -10.53 -0.01 -23.57
N VAL A 194 -10.14 0.04 -22.30
CA VAL A 194 -10.93 0.59 -21.20
C VAL A 194 -10.21 1.80 -20.61
N ARG A 195 -10.97 2.80 -20.18
CA ARG A 195 -10.41 4.04 -19.59
C ARG A 195 -11.35 4.66 -18.59
N ASN A 196 -10.82 5.50 -17.72
CA ASN A 196 -11.63 6.38 -16.90
C ASN A 196 -12.28 7.45 -17.79
N PRO A 197 -13.55 7.84 -17.56
CA PRO A 197 -14.19 8.91 -18.35
C PRO A 197 -13.47 10.26 -18.27
N THR A 198 -12.74 10.50 -17.18
CA THR A 198 -12.00 11.74 -16.97
C THR A 198 -10.52 11.55 -17.21
N ASP A 199 -9.92 12.40 -18.04
CA ASP A 199 -8.51 12.37 -18.39
C ASP A 199 -7.59 12.61 -17.19
N ALA A 200 -6.38 12.04 -17.26
CA ALA A 200 -5.43 12.04 -16.16
C ALA A 200 -5.03 13.45 -15.71
N ASP A 201 -4.80 14.37 -16.63
CA ASP A 201 -4.39 15.74 -16.28
C ASP A 201 -5.44 16.48 -15.47
N LYS A 202 -6.73 16.24 -15.74
CA LYS A 202 -7.83 16.82 -14.96
C LYS A 202 -7.86 16.27 -13.54
N LEU A 203 -7.77 14.92 -13.40
CA LEU A 203 -7.78 14.30 -12.07
C LEU A 203 -6.48 14.58 -11.29
N TRP A 204 -5.33 14.73 -11.95
CA TRP A 204 -4.09 15.15 -11.26
C TRP A 204 -4.24 16.54 -10.64
N ARG A 205 -4.91 17.47 -11.32
CA ARG A 205 -5.20 18.81 -10.75
C ARG A 205 -6.15 18.76 -9.56
N ILE A 206 -7.06 17.80 -9.55
CA ILE A 206 -8.06 17.62 -8.48
C ILE A 206 -7.44 16.85 -7.30
N PHE A 207 -6.82 15.70 -7.54
CA PHE A 207 -6.22 14.85 -6.52
C PHE A 207 -4.84 15.34 -6.04
N GLY A 208 -4.18 16.18 -6.82
CA GLY A 208 -2.74 16.40 -6.74
C GLY A 208 -1.96 15.32 -7.47
N SER A 209 -0.73 15.61 -7.87
CA SER A 209 0.16 14.65 -8.53
C SER A 209 0.34 13.39 -7.65
N PRO A 210 0.32 12.17 -8.21
CA PRO A 210 0.52 10.97 -7.42
C PRO A 210 1.97 10.88 -6.91
N SER A 211 2.17 10.14 -5.82
CA SER A 211 3.51 9.81 -5.30
C SER A 211 3.60 8.32 -4.98
N MET A 212 4.77 7.84 -4.54
CA MET A 212 4.93 6.46 -4.09
C MET A 212 3.97 6.10 -2.95
N ASN A 213 3.65 7.08 -2.09
CA ASN A 213 2.77 6.92 -0.94
C ASN A 213 1.30 7.25 -1.25
N PHE A 214 1.03 7.98 -2.32
CA PHE A 214 -0.33 8.36 -2.77
C PHE A 214 -0.60 7.84 -4.18
N ARG A 215 -0.74 6.53 -4.31
CA ARG A 215 -0.91 5.82 -5.61
C ARG A 215 -2.36 5.72 -6.07
N TRP A 216 -3.16 6.73 -5.79
CA TRP A 216 -4.57 6.79 -6.20
C TRP A 216 -4.79 6.51 -7.70
N CYS A 217 -3.83 6.93 -8.53
CA CYS A 217 -3.89 6.77 -9.99
C CYS A 217 -4.00 5.31 -10.44
N CYS A 218 -3.36 4.36 -9.73
CA CYS A 218 -3.42 2.94 -10.11
C CYS A 218 -4.83 2.37 -9.92
N ASN A 219 -5.55 2.76 -8.87
CA ASN A 219 -6.93 2.36 -8.67
C ASN A 219 -7.85 3.02 -9.70
N VAL A 220 -7.79 4.35 -9.79
CA VAL A 220 -8.69 5.16 -10.63
C VAL A 220 -8.53 4.88 -12.12
N TYR A 221 -7.30 4.68 -12.62
CA TYR A 221 -7.06 4.50 -14.07
C TYR A 221 -6.87 3.06 -14.51
N LYS A 222 -6.58 2.11 -13.59
CA LYS A 222 -6.30 0.73 -14.00
C LYS A 222 -7.33 -0.25 -13.46
N THR A 223 -7.52 -0.31 -12.15
CA THR A 223 -8.39 -1.32 -11.55
C THR A 223 -9.87 -1.01 -11.79
N SER A 224 -10.31 0.21 -11.45
CA SER A 224 -11.74 0.57 -11.51
C SER A 224 -12.32 0.52 -12.93
N PRO A 225 -11.67 1.05 -13.99
CA PRO A 225 -12.21 0.94 -15.34
C PRO A 225 -12.37 -0.50 -15.84
N VAL A 226 -11.41 -1.37 -15.52
CA VAL A 226 -11.48 -2.79 -15.89
C VAL A 226 -12.67 -3.47 -15.19
N MET A 227 -12.82 -3.27 -13.88
CA MET A 227 -13.91 -3.88 -13.12
C MET A 227 -15.28 -3.36 -13.58
N ASN A 228 -15.42 -2.05 -13.80
CA ASN A 228 -16.66 -1.46 -14.31
C ASN A 228 -17.03 -2.01 -15.70
N TYR A 229 -16.04 -2.14 -16.58
CA TYR A 229 -16.26 -2.77 -17.89
C TYR A 229 -16.69 -4.24 -17.76
N LEU A 230 -16.00 -5.03 -16.95
CA LEU A 230 -16.34 -6.46 -16.77
C LEU A 230 -17.70 -6.64 -16.10
N LYS A 231 -18.08 -5.78 -15.15
CA LYS A 231 -19.44 -5.75 -14.57
C LYS A 231 -20.50 -5.49 -15.64
N SER A 232 -20.26 -4.53 -16.55
CA SER A 232 -21.23 -4.26 -17.63
C SER A 232 -21.47 -5.46 -18.55
N LEU A 233 -20.49 -6.36 -18.68
CA LEU A 233 -20.62 -7.62 -19.40
C LEU A 233 -21.31 -8.73 -18.58
N ASN A 234 -21.35 -8.58 -17.25
CA ASN A 234 -21.88 -9.57 -16.31
C ASN A 234 -23.20 -9.12 -15.65
N GLY A 235 -24.07 -8.47 -16.40
CA GLY A 235 -25.35 -7.99 -15.87
C GLY A 235 -25.21 -7.02 -14.69
N ASN A 236 -24.16 -6.23 -14.67
CA ASN A 236 -23.74 -5.29 -13.62
C ASN A 236 -23.33 -5.94 -12.28
N ASN A 237 -23.25 -7.26 -12.22
CA ASN A 237 -22.71 -7.96 -11.06
C ASN A 237 -21.20 -8.07 -11.12
N ILE A 238 -20.54 -8.13 -9.95
CA ILE A 238 -19.09 -8.35 -9.89
C ILE A 238 -18.76 -9.75 -10.41
N PRO A 239 -17.99 -9.90 -11.50
CA PRO A 239 -17.61 -11.20 -12.03
C PRO A 239 -16.45 -11.81 -11.25
N LYS A 240 -16.39 -13.13 -11.22
CA LYS A 240 -15.21 -13.89 -10.84
C LYS A 240 -14.28 -13.99 -12.05
N ILE A 241 -13.02 -13.58 -11.92
CA ILE A 241 -12.09 -13.52 -13.05
C ILE A 241 -10.75 -14.21 -12.78
N ILE A 242 -10.22 -14.84 -13.81
CA ILE A 242 -8.82 -15.17 -13.92
C ILE A 242 -8.14 -14.06 -14.72
N LEU A 243 -7.10 -13.45 -14.15
CA LEU A 243 -6.29 -12.43 -14.82
C LEU A 243 -4.89 -12.97 -15.10
N PHE A 244 -4.61 -13.29 -16.37
CA PHE A 244 -3.25 -13.53 -16.82
C PHE A 244 -2.50 -12.22 -16.91
N ASN A 245 -1.34 -12.13 -16.26
CA ASN A 245 -0.49 -10.96 -16.29
C ASN A 245 0.98 -11.31 -16.50
N GLY A 246 1.74 -10.39 -17.09
CA GLY A 246 3.15 -10.54 -17.42
C GLY A 246 4.08 -10.07 -16.30
N VAL A 247 3.69 -10.19 -15.03
CA VAL A 247 4.53 -9.84 -13.89
C VAL A 247 5.64 -10.86 -13.72
N ARG A 248 6.88 -10.39 -13.47
CA ARG A 248 8.06 -11.21 -13.23
C ARG A 248 8.67 -10.96 -11.85
N ALA A 249 9.20 -12.01 -11.24
CA ALA A 249 9.84 -11.95 -9.92
C ALA A 249 11.04 -11.00 -9.89
N GLU A 250 11.80 -10.95 -10.99
CA GLU A 250 13.00 -10.12 -11.14
C GLU A 250 12.75 -8.60 -11.09
N GLU A 251 11.53 -8.14 -11.41
CA GLU A 251 11.27 -6.71 -11.52
C GLU A 251 11.39 -5.92 -10.21
N SER A 252 11.23 -6.56 -9.06
CA SER A 252 11.46 -5.97 -7.75
C SER A 252 11.44 -7.02 -6.63
N SER A 253 12.08 -6.72 -5.48
CA SER A 253 12.04 -7.56 -4.29
C SER A 253 10.61 -7.89 -3.83
N GLN A 254 9.71 -6.91 -3.85
CA GLN A 254 8.30 -7.14 -3.53
C GLN A 254 7.62 -8.13 -4.49
N ARG A 255 7.97 -8.10 -5.79
CA ARG A 255 7.44 -9.07 -6.76
C ARG A 255 8.12 -10.43 -6.65
N ALA A 256 9.35 -10.49 -6.19
CA ALA A 256 10.04 -11.76 -5.92
C ALA A 256 9.35 -12.61 -4.84
N GLU A 257 8.57 -11.98 -3.98
CA GLU A 257 7.79 -12.67 -2.94
C GLU A 257 6.41 -13.20 -3.43
N HIS A 258 5.95 -12.81 -4.63
CA HIS A 258 4.66 -13.26 -5.15
C HIS A 258 4.66 -14.76 -5.49
N ASN A 259 3.53 -15.47 -5.39
CA ASN A 259 3.32 -16.79 -5.96
C ASN A 259 2.84 -16.70 -7.41
N ARG A 260 2.95 -17.75 -8.17
CA ARG A 260 2.50 -17.80 -9.56
C ARG A 260 0.97 -17.69 -9.72
N ILE A 261 0.21 -18.05 -8.67
CA ILE A 261 -1.26 -17.97 -8.58
C ILE A 261 -1.62 -17.18 -7.34
N ALA A 262 -2.30 -16.05 -7.45
CA ALA A 262 -2.67 -15.17 -6.34
C ALA A 262 -4.14 -14.74 -6.37
N LYS A 263 -4.85 -14.89 -5.25
CA LYS A 263 -6.24 -14.45 -5.12
C LYS A 263 -6.33 -13.05 -4.53
N GLY A 264 -7.23 -12.22 -5.04
CA GLY A 264 -7.63 -10.96 -4.40
C GLY A 264 -6.62 -9.81 -4.40
N VAL A 265 -5.56 -9.84 -5.21
CA VAL A 265 -4.45 -8.84 -5.15
C VAL A 265 -4.89 -7.39 -5.38
N LYS A 266 -5.81 -7.14 -6.28
CA LYS A 266 -6.32 -5.80 -6.60
C LYS A 266 -7.83 -5.68 -6.40
N HIS A 267 -8.52 -6.78 -6.49
CA HIS A 267 -9.95 -6.89 -6.28
C HIS A 267 -10.27 -8.30 -5.76
N HIS A 268 -11.18 -8.42 -4.80
CA HIS A 268 -11.48 -9.68 -4.10
C HIS A 268 -12.00 -10.80 -5.03
N SER A 269 -12.60 -10.46 -6.17
CA SER A 269 -13.13 -11.41 -7.14
C SER A 269 -12.12 -11.89 -8.18
N GLN A 270 -10.86 -11.45 -8.09
CA GLN A 270 -9.83 -11.67 -9.09
C GLN A 270 -8.79 -12.68 -8.61
N ILE A 271 -8.44 -13.63 -9.47
CA ILE A 271 -7.27 -14.52 -9.31
C ILE A 271 -6.23 -14.11 -10.34
N ASN A 272 -5.06 -13.68 -9.90
CA ASN A 272 -3.94 -13.34 -10.76
C ASN A 272 -3.13 -14.59 -11.09
N ILE A 273 -2.75 -14.72 -12.35
CA ILE A 273 -1.89 -15.78 -12.87
C ILE A 273 -0.68 -15.14 -13.52
N GLU A 274 0.49 -15.31 -12.90
CA GLU A 274 1.76 -14.78 -13.38
C GLU A 274 2.46 -15.84 -14.24
N VAL A 275 2.11 -15.90 -15.51
CA VAL A 275 2.54 -16.98 -16.43
C VAL A 275 4.06 -17.03 -16.58
N ILE A 276 4.67 -15.88 -16.86
CA ILE A 276 6.12 -15.74 -17.10
C ILE A 276 6.88 -15.28 -15.85
N ARG A 277 6.38 -15.60 -14.66
CA ARG A 277 6.92 -15.15 -13.39
C ARG A 277 8.40 -15.39 -13.20
N TYR A 278 8.87 -16.56 -13.60
CA TYR A 278 10.25 -17.01 -13.42
C TYR A 278 11.19 -16.68 -14.57
N TRP A 279 10.68 -15.95 -15.59
CA TRP A 279 11.49 -15.50 -16.70
C TRP A 279 12.28 -14.25 -16.33
N ASN A 280 13.53 -14.17 -16.77
CA ASN A 280 14.33 -12.96 -16.65
C ASN A 280 14.15 -12.04 -17.88
N ASP A 281 14.75 -10.84 -17.82
CA ASP A 281 14.59 -9.83 -18.89
C ASP A 281 15.17 -10.31 -20.23
N PHE A 282 16.30 -11.02 -20.20
CA PHE A 282 16.92 -11.59 -21.40
C PHE A 282 16.05 -12.68 -22.04
N GLU A 283 15.46 -13.57 -21.24
CA GLU A 283 14.56 -14.64 -21.73
C GLU A 283 13.32 -14.06 -22.39
N VAL A 284 12.77 -12.96 -21.89
CA VAL A 284 11.65 -12.24 -22.52
C VAL A 284 12.04 -11.66 -23.87
N TYR A 285 13.19 -10.96 -23.97
CA TYR A 285 13.67 -10.44 -25.25
C TYR A 285 13.98 -11.56 -26.25
N LEU A 286 14.63 -12.62 -25.77
CA LEU A 286 14.98 -13.77 -26.56
C LEU A 286 13.74 -14.45 -27.16
N TYR A 287 12.67 -14.58 -26.34
CA TYR A 287 11.38 -15.07 -26.84
C TYR A 287 10.76 -14.14 -27.88
N CYS A 288 10.83 -12.83 -27.69
CA CYS A 288 10.34 -11.87 -28.67
C CYS A 288 11.04 -12.03 -30.01
N PHE A 289 12.36 -12.26 -30.02
CA PHE A 289 13.11 -12.52 -31.25
C PHE A 289 12.74 -13.88 -31.89
N TYR A 290 12.61 -14.92 -31.04
CA TYR A 290 12.24 -16.27 -31.50
C TYR A 290 10.84 -16.31 -32.11
N ALA A 291 9.86 -15.67 -31.50
CA ALA A 291 8.47 -15.63 -31.96
C ALA A 291 8.19 -14.49 -32.96
N ASN A 292 9.23 -13.73 -33.36
CA ASN A 292 9.10 -12.56 -34.26
C ASN A 292 8.05 -11.54 -33.78
N ILE A 293 7.99 -11.30 -32.46
CA ILE A 293 7.10 -10.30 -31.83
C ILE A 293 7.68 -8.91 -32.09
N LYS A 294 6.88 -8.03 -32.70
CA LYS A 294 7.28 -6.63 -32.90
C LYS A 294 7.26 -5.91 -31.55
N LEU A 295 8.44 -5.63 -31.02
CA LEU A 295 8.59 -4.90 -29.74
C LEU A 295 8.07 -3.46 -29.86
N ASN A 296 7.52 -2.94 -28.76
CA ASN A 296 7.23 -1.53 -28.63
C ASN A 296 8.50 -0.70 -28.88
N SER A 297 8.39 0.28 -29.79
CA SER A 297 9.54 1.10 -30.23
C SER A 297 10.19 1.90 -29.09
N GLY A 298 9.52 2.08 -27.95
CA GLY A 298 10.13 2.65 -26.76
C GLY A 298 11.33 1.85 -26.23
N TYR A 299 11.35 0.52 -26.38
CA TYR A 299 12.50 -0.29 -25.98
C TYR A 299 13.73 -0.01 -26.83
N ARG A 300 13.53 0.35 -28.10
CA ARG A 300 14.64 0.75 -29.00
C ARG A 300 15.28 2.07 -28.56
N LEU A 301 14.51 2.93 -27.89
CA LEU A 301 14.95 4.20 -27.30
C LEU A 301 15.62 4.05 -25.93
N GLY A 302 15.70 2.83 -25.39
CA GLY A 302 16.37 2.52 -24.14
C GLY A 302 15.49 2.58 -22.88
N PHE A 303 14.16 2.51 -23.03
CA PHE A 303 13.29 2.31 -21.87
C PHE A 303 13.46 0.90 -21.31
N ASP A 304 13.65 0.80 -20.00
CA ASP A 304 13.68 -0.49 -19.31
C ASP A 304 12.27 -1.09 -19.21
N ARG A 305 11.26 -0.22 -19.12
CA ARG A 305 9.85 -0.58 -18.95
C ARG A 305 8.94 0.43 -19.64
N MET A 306 7.92 -0.07 -20.34
CA MET A 306 6.83 0.74 -20.89
C MET A 306 5.67 0.83 -19.88
N GLY A 307 5.09 2.02 -19.74
CA GLY A 307 3.96 2.31 -18.84
C GLY A 307 3.60 3.79 -18.90
N CYS A 308 2.89 4.30 -17.89
CA CYS A 308 2.54 5.72 -17.82
C CYS A 308 3.80 6.59 -17.98
N SER A 309 3.75 7.59 -18.87
CA SER A 309 4.90 8.46 -19.22
C SER A 309 5.52 9.13 -17.99
N ILE A 310 4.70 9.73 -17.14
CA ILE A 310 5.13 10.32 -15.87
C ILE A 310 4.57 9.47 -14.73
N CYS A 311 5.43 8.64 -14.15
CA CYS A 311 5.07 7.73 -13.07
C CYS A 311 5.97 7.94 -11.85
N PRO A 312 5.43 8.07 -10.63
CA PRO A 312 6.26 8.23 -9.44
C PRO A 312 7.19 7.02 -9.18
N LEU A 313 6.85 5.84 -9.73
CA LEU A 313 7.70 4.65 -9.64
C LEU A 313 8.77 4.56 -10.75
N ALA A 314 8.75 5.48 -11.72
CA ALA A 314 9.76 5.48 -12.80
C ALA A 314 11.09 6.03 -12.30
N LYS A 315 12.19 5.45 -12.81
CA LYS A 315 13.56 5.97 -12.57
C LYS A 315 13.72 7.35 -13.21
N ASN A 316 14.55 8.22 -12.64
CA ASN A 316 14.78 9.58 -13.15
C ASN A 316 15.33 9.60 -14.60
N LYS A 317 16.11 8.58 -15.00
CA LYS A 317 16.54 8.39 -16.42
C LYS A 317 15.34 8.37 -17.37
N ASN A 318 14.24 7.72 -16.96
CA ASN A 318 13.04 7.63 -17.81
C ASN A 318 12.38 9.00 -18.00
N ASP A 319 12.43 9.88 -17.01
CA ASP A 319 11.88 11.24 -17.13
C ASP A 319 12.63 12.05 -18.22
N PHE A 320 13.96 11.89 -18.30
CA PHE A 320 14.76 12.46 -19.40
C PHE A 320 14.31 11.92 -20.77
N MET A 321 14.15 10.59 -20.86
CA MET A 321 13.73 9.93 -22.10
C MET A 321 12.35 10.43 -22.55
N VAL A 322 11.37 10.45 -21.64
CA VAL A 322 10.01 10.93 -21.91
C VAL A 322 10.02 12.38 -22.39
N LYS A 323 10.79 13.26 -21.73
CA LYS A 323 10.92 14.67 -22.15
C LYS A 323 11.51 14.81 -23.55
N LYS A 324 12.44 13.93 -23.95
CA LYS A 324 13.05 13.95 -25.28
C LYS A 324 12.11 13.49 -26.38
N ILE A 325 11.32 12.44 -26.14
CA ILE A 325 10.50 11.80 -27.17
C ILE A 325 9.04 12.27 -27.19
N ALA A 326 8.54 12.78 -26.08
CA ALA A 326 7.18 13.28 -25.92
C ALA A 326 7.16 14.57 -25.06
N PRO A 327 7.81 15.65 -25.53
CA PRO A 327 8.02 16.86 -24.73
C PRO A 327 6.71 17.52 -24.25
N ASP A 328 5.67 17.56 -25.10
CA ASP A 328 4.38 18.16 -24.76
C ASP A 328 3.67 17.37 -23.66
N LEU A 329 3.70 16.04 -23.74
CA LEU A 329 3.15 15.15 -22.73
C LEU A 329 3.88 15.31 -21.40
N ALA A 330 5.23 15.34 -21.43
CA ALA A 330 6.04 15.60 -20.24
C ALA A 330 5.70 16.96 -19.62
N LYS A 331 5.69 18.01 -20.41
CA LYS A 331 5.39 19.38 -19.97
C LYS A 331 4.02 19.47 -19.32
N LYS A 332 2.99 18.81 -19.88
CA LYS A 332 1.61 18.82 -19.38
C LYS A 332 1.56 18.36 -17.91
N PHE A 333 2.22 17.25 -17.56
CA PHE A 333 2.21 16.69 -16.21
C PHE A 333 3.23 17.34 -15.28
N ILE A 334 4.39 17.77 -15.79
CA ILE A 334 5.37 18.50 -14.98
C ILE A 334 4.81 19.85 -14.51
N ASN A 335 4.06 20.56 -15.34
CA ASN A 335 3.39 21.79 -14.92
C ASN A 335 2.46 21.55 -13.72
N ILE A 336 1.76 20.41 -13.67
CA ILE A 336 0.91 20.05 -12.53
C ILE A 336 1.75 19.81 -11.26
N VAL A 337 2.90 19.12 -11.41
CA VAL A 337 3.84 18.92 -10.30
C VAL A 337 4.39 20.27 -9.79
N GLU A 338 4.66 21.22 -10.69
CA GLU A 338 5.08 22.60 -10.33
C GLU A 338 3.98 23.36 -9.60
N GLU A 339 2.73 23.27 -10.07
CA GLU A 339 1.57 23.85 -9.41
C GLU A 339 1.40 23.31 -7.99
N ASP A 340 1.54 22.00 -7.83
CA ASP A 340 1.48 21.34 -6.53
C ASP A 340 2.64 21.74 -5.62
N ALA A 341 3.86 21.85 -6.15
CA ALA A 341 5.03 22.28 -5.39
C ALA A 341 4.88 23.74 -4.88
N LYS A 342 4.25 24.61 -5.68
CA LYS A 342 3.91 25.98 -5.26
C LYS A 342 2.91 25.99 -4.09
N LYS A 343 1.89 25.15 -4.14
CA LYS A 343 0.92 24.97 -3.04
C LYS A 343 1.58 24.46 -1.76
N LEU A 344 2.64 23.62 -1.89
CA LEU A 344 3.48 23.11 -0.76
C LEU A 344 4.50 24.14 -0.25
N HIS A 345 4.54 25.32 -0.81
CA HIS A 345 5.54 26.32 -0.46
C HIS A 345 6.99 25.83 -0.60
N ILE A 346 7.25 24.92 -1.57
CA ILE A 346 8.59 24.41 -1.86
C ILE A 346 9.46 25.56 -2.37
N LYS A 347 10.58 25.81 -1.71
CA LYS A 347 11.47 26.95 -2.02
C LYS A 347 12.17 26.80 -3.37
N ASP A 348 12.73 25.64 -3.65
CA ASP A 348 13.39 25.32 -4.93
C ASP A 348 12.61 24.23 -5.68
N ILE A 349 11.64 24.67 -6.48
CA ILE A 349 10.78 23.78 -7.25
C ILE A 349 11.57 23.02 -8.31
N LYS A 350 12.56 23.65 -8.93
CA LYS A 350 13.36 23.02 -9.98
C LYS A 350 14.20 21.86 -9.41
N GLU A 351 14.86 22.07 -8.27
CA GLU A 351 15.63 21.02 -7.60
C GLU A 351 14.69 19.92 -7.06
N TYR A 352 13.55 20.26 -6.48
CA TYR A 352 12.52 19.33 -6.02
C TYR A 352 12.05 18.36 -7.11
N ILE A 353 11.86 18.85 -8.35
CA ILE A 353 11.47 18.04 -9.49
C ILE A 353 12.65 17.23 -10.00
N LYS A 354 13.82 17.85 -10.13
CA LYS A 354 15.08 17.25 -10.62
C LYS A 354 15.48 16.03 -9.79
N ASP A 355 15.44 16.14 -8.47
CA ASP A 355 15.78 15.06 -7.56
C ASP A 355 14.70 13.98 -7.44
N GLY A 356 13.55 14.21 -8.05
CA GLY A 356 12.39 13.33 -7.94
C GLY A 356 11.79 13.31 -6.54
N ALA A 357 11.99 14.37 -5.74
CA ALA A 357 11.45 14.49 -4.38
C ALA A 357 9.91 14.45 -4.39
N TRP A 358 9.27 15.01 -5.43
CA TRP A 358 7.83 14.92 -5.63
C TRP A 358 7.30 13.49 -5.70
N LYS A 359 8.11 12.54 -6.20
CA LYS A 359 7.74 11.11 -6.27
C LYS A 359 7.66 10.45 -4.90
N ARG A 360 8.43 10.96 -3.91
CA ARG A 360 8.59 10.38 -2.56
C ARG A 360 7.86 11.16 -1.47
N ARG A 361 7.11 12.21 -1.82
CA ARG A 361 6.44 13.05 -0.84
C ARG A 361 5.44 12.27 0.01
N ASN A 362 5.39 12.62 1.30
CA ASN A 362 4.45 12.07 2.29
C ASN A 362 3.28 13.03 2.57
N GLU A 363 3.39 14.30 2.18
CA GLU A 363 2.36 15.31 2.39
C GLU A 363 1.55 15.53 1.12
N ASN A 364 0.26 15.69 1.28
CA ASN A 364 -0.63 16.03 0.17
C ASN A 364 -1.17 17.45 0.36
N ASN A 365 -1.22 18.19 -0.73
CA ASN A 365 -1.38 19.64 -0.76
C ASN A 365 -2.77 20.16 -0.68
N ASN A 366 -3.75 19.32 -0.55
CA ASN A 366 -5.10 19.82 -0.45
C ASN A 366 -5.40 20.27 0.99
N ASN A 367 -4.64 21.28 1.48
CA ASN A 367 -5.09 22.17 2.54
C ASN A 367 -6.27 22.99 2.02
N THR A 368 -7.33 22.33 1.65
CA THR A 368 -8.65 22.95 1.69
C THR A 368 -9.02 23.00 3.17
N ASP A 369 -9.36 24.18 3.67
CA ASP A 369 -10.10 24.33 4.93
C ASP A 369 -11.05 23.15 5.03
N SER A 370 -11.01 22.41 6.15
CA SER A 370 -11.70 21.13 6.27
C SER A 370 -13.17 21.30 5.86
N ILE A 371 -13.49 20.83 4.63
CA ILE A 371 -14.83 20.96 4.05
C ILE A 371 -15.82 20.08 4.82
N VAL A 372 -15.29 19.06 5.52
CA VAL A 372 -16.04 18.19 6.42
C VAL A 372 -15.39 18.24 7.81
N ASN A 373 -16.14 18.62 8.81
CA ASN A 373 -15.69 18.68 10.20
C ASN A 373 -16.61 17.85 11.09
N PHE A 374 -16.02 17.05 11.97
CA PHE A 374 -16.73 16.19 12.93
C PHE A 374 -16.52 16.71 14.35
N ILE A 375 -17.64 16.97 15.06
CA ILE A 375 -17.62 17.28 16.48
C ILE A 375 -18.27 16.10 17.19
N GLU A 376 -17.49 15.40 17.98
CA GLU A 376 -17.93 14.22 18.72
C GLU A 376 -17.84 14.42 20.21
N ASN A 377 -18.90 14.08 20.92
CA ASN A 377 -18.90 13.90 22.35
C ASN A 377 -19.33 12.44 22.68
N LYS A 378 -19.53 12.14 23.96
CA LYS A 378 -19.85 10.78 24.43
C LYS A 378 -21.13 10.23 23.79
N ASN A 379 -22.12 11.06 23.55
CA ASN A 379 -23.48 10.63 23.15
C ASN A 379 -23.85 11.07 21.73
N ASN A 380 -23.23 12.12 21.16
CA ASN A 380 -23.66 12.72 19.91
C ASN A 380 -22.51 12.88 18.92
N LEU A 381 -22.84 12.80 17.64
CA LEU A 381 -22.02 13.18 16.50
C LEU A 381 -22.68 14.37 15.79
N ILE A 382 -21.90 15.44 15.56
CA ILE A 382 -22.30 16.57 14.72
C ILE A 382 -21.32 16.61 13.54
N ILE A 383 -21.87 16.69 12.33
CA ILE A 383 -21.10 16.74 11.08
C ILE A 383 -21.39 18.08 10.40
N HIS A 384 -20.37 18.86 10.19
CA HIS A 384 -20.46 20.10 9.43
C HIS A 384 -19.95 19.84 8.00
N LEU A 385 -20.80 20.08 7.00
CA LEU A 385 -20.49 19.99 5.59
C LEU A 385 -20.51 21.40 4.99
N LYS A 386 -19.38 21.85 4.44
CA LYS A 386 -19.31 23.12 3.70
C LYS A 386 -19.24 22.83 2.20
N ASN A 387 -19.96 23.58 1.38
CA ASN A 387 -19.90 23.50 -0.09
C ASN A 387 -20.02 22.07 -0.63
N SER A 388 -21.10 21.36 -0.25
CA SER A 388 -21.31 19.97 -0.65
C SER A 388 -21.39 19.83 -2.17
N ASN A 389 -20.54 18.96 -2.75
CA ASN A 389 -20.47 18.69 -4.18
C ASN A 389 -21.62 17.80 -4.65
N GLU A 390 -22.11 16.91 -3.77
CA GLU A 390 -23.09 15.89 -4.08
C GLU A 390 -24.31 15.92 -3.15
N ASN A 391 -25.39 15.30 -3.62
CA ASN A 391 -26.58 15.15 -2.82
C ASN A 391 -26.37 14.07 -1.74
N ILE A 392 -26.42 14.47 -0.47
CA ILE A 392 -26.30 13.56 0.65
C ILE A 392 -27.36 12.46 0.66
N PHE A 393 -28.57 12.77 0.20
CA PHE A 393 -29.68 11.80 0.16
C PHE A 393 -29.40 10.62 -0.77
N GLU A 394 -28.64 10.83 -1.87
CA GLU A 394 -28.18 9.71 -2.71
C GLU A 394 -27.24 8.78 -1.97
N TRP A 395 -26.30 9.34 -1.19
CA TRP A 395 -25.38 8.53 -0.41
C TRP A 395 -26.01 7.85 0.81
N LEU A 396 -27.06 8.45 1.40
CA LEU A 396 -27.80 7.82 2.50
C LEU A 396 -28.52 6.55 2.07
N LYS A 397 -28.95 6.42 0.80
CA LYS A 397 -29.56 5.19 0.26
C LYS A 397 -28.65 3.97 0.38
N VAL A 398 -27.32 4.17 0.46
CA VAL A 398 -26.38 3.06 0.64
C VAL A 398 -26.48 2.44 2.03
N LEU A 399 -26.85 3.22 3.04
CA LEU A 399 -26.99 2.75 4.42
C LEU A 399 -28.31 1.98 4.62
N GLY A 400 -29.39 2.41 3.98
CA GLY A 400 -30.71 1.83 4.11
C GLY A 400 -31.79 2.73 3.52
N ASP A 401 -33.01 2.23 3.55
CA ASP A 401 -34.19 3.03 3.18
C ASP A 401 -34.38 4.20 4.16
N TYR A 402 -34.67 5.37 3.63
CA TYR A 402 -34.86 6.53 4.48
C TYR A 402 -36.19 7.24 4.27
N LYS A 403 -36.68 7.88 5.33
CA LYS A 403 -37.85 8.77 5.30
C LYS A 403 -37.47 10.14 5.85
N VAL A 404 -37.95 11.19 5.19
CA VAL A 404 -37.77 12.57 5.63
C VAL A 404 -39.06 13.07 6.23
N ASN A 405 -39.01 13.51 7.48
CA ASN A 405 -40.14 14.20 8.10
C ASN A 405 -39.97 15.72 7.94
N GLY A 406 -40.69 16.31 7.02
CA GLY A 406 -40.56 17.71 6.63
C GLY A 406 -40.79 18.74 7.75
N ASN A 407 -41.61 18.39 8.76
CA ASN A 407 -41.90 19.30 9.88
C ASN A 407 -40.79 19.37 10.94
N SER A 408 -39.84 18.42 10.95
CA SER A 408 -38.81 18.30 12.01
C SER A 408 -37.39 18.28 11.49
N ASN A 409 -37.15 18.46 10.19
CA ASN A 409 -35.84 18.30 9.56
C ASN A 409 -35.14 16.97 9.93
N LYS A 410 -35.94 15.95 10.24
CA LYS A 410 -35.51 14.65 10.71
C LYS A 410 -35.50 13.64 9.56
N ILE A 411 -34.38 12.97 9.37
CA ILE A 411 -34.20 11.87 8.43
C ILE A 411 -34.10 10.60 9.25
N GLN A 412 -34.93 9.62 8.97
CA GLN A 412 -34.91 8.31 9.59
C GLN A 412 -34.35 7.30 8.56
N VAL A 413 -33.17 6.76 8.81
CA VAL A 413 -32.57 5.72 7.97
C VAL A 413 -32.75 4.38 8.64
N LYS A 414 -33.42 3.43 7.94
CA LYS A 414 -33.62 2.07 8.42
C LYS A 414 -32.41 1.22 8.06
N ILE A 415 -31.61 0.86 9.04
CA ILE A 415 -30.43 0.00 8.91
C ILE A 415 -30.74 -1.33 9.59
N ASP A 416 -30.93 -2.40 8.82
CA ASP A 416 -31.42 -3.70 9.30
C ASP A 416 -32.72 -3.57 10.13
N SER A 417 -32.67 -3.92 11.42
CA SER A 417 -33.79 -3.81 12.35
C SER A 417 -33.83 -2.51 13.15
N LYS A 418 -32.90 -1.59 12.93
CA LYS A 418 -32.73 -0.33 13.69
C LYS A 418 -33.07 0.88 12.85
N ILE A 419 -33.38 1.99 13.52
CA ILE A 419 -33.61 3.29 12.88
C ILE A 419 -32.54 4.25 13.36
N LEU A 420 -31.76 4.80 12.44
CA LEU A 420 -30.81 5.88 12.70
C LEU A 420 -31.51 7.21 12.46
N ASP A 421 -31.70 7.99 13.50
CA ASP A 421 -32.27 9.33 13.44
C ASP A 421 -31.17 10.38 13.16
N ILE A 422 -31.30 11.09 12.06
CA ILE A 422 -30.38 12.15 11.65
C ILE A 422 -31.15 13.45 11.55
N TYR A 423 -30.68 14.50 12.20
CA TYR A 423 -31.27 15.84 12.13
C TYR A 423 -30.42 16.68 11.16
N LEU A 424 -31.05 17.22 10.10
CA LEU A 424 -30.42 18.03 9.07
C LEU A 424 -30.81 19.49 9.23
N GLN A 425 -29.81 20.38 9.38
CA GLN A 425 -29.99 21.82 9.29
C GLN A 425 -29.26 22.36 8.06
N GLU A 426 -29.99 22.97 7.15
CA GLU A 426 -29.42 23.61 5.97
C GLU A 426 -29.22 25.10 6.22
N LYS A 427 -28.02 25.60 5.87
CA LYS A 427 -27.64 27.02 5.82
C LYS A 427 -27.14 27.33 4.42
N GLN A 428 -27.05 28.59 4.04
CA GLN A 428 -26.75 29.02 2.65
C GLN A 428 -25.59 28.31 1.98
N GLU A 429 -24.50 28.01 2.72
CA GLU A 429 -23.28 27.36 2.18
C GLU A 429 -22.85 26.12 3.00
N SER A 430 -23.67 25.67 3.93
CA SER A 430 -23.32 24.56 4.81
C SER A 430 -24.52 23.73 5.23
N LYS A 431 -24.28 22.44 5.48
CA LYS A 431 -25.23 21.50 6.07
C LYS A 431 -24.68 20.99 7.39
N ILE A 432 -25.52 20.90 8.39
CA ILE A 432 -25.17 20.35 9.68
C ILE A 432 -26.05 19.12 9.91
N LEU A 433 -25.40 17.98 10.13
CA LEU A 433 -26.05 16.73 10.49
C LEU A 433 -25.76 16.48 11.96
N SER A 434 -26.75 16.06 12.72
CA SER A 434 -26.55 15.60 14.09
C SER A 434 -27.29 14.28 14.32
N THR A 435 -26.68 13.40 15.09
CA THR A 435 -27.26 12.08 15.45
C THR A 435 -26.75 11.65 16.81
N GLU A 436 -27.54 10.84 17.53
CA GLU A 436 -27.12 10.16 18.75
C GLU A 436 -26.24 8.95 18.43
N LYS A 437 -25.25 8.67 19.26
CA LYS A 437 -24.32 7.57 19.07
C LYS A 437 -24.84 6.29 19.72
N GLU A 438 -25.81 5.66 19.13
CA GLU A 438 -26.31 4.37 19.61
C GLU A 438 -25.49 3.19 19.07
N ASN A 439 -24.95 3.31 17.86
CA ASN A 439 -24.16 2.27 17.21
C ASN A 439 -22.92 2.84 16.52
N ILE A 440 -21.74 2.34 16.88
CA ILE A 440 -20.45 2.85 16.36
C ILE A 440 -20.27 2.55 14.86
N ILE A 441 -20.80 1.45 14.34
CA ILE A 441 -20.67 1.07 12.92
C ILE A 441 -21.47 2.02 12.04
N ASP A 442 -22.71 2.31 12.41
CA ASP A 442 -23.58 3.22 11.68
C ASP A 442 -23.02 4.64 11.66
N ILE A 443 -22.42 5.05 12.77
CA ILE A 443 -21.68 6.32 12.90
C ILE A 443 -20.47 6.37 11.96
N SER A 444 -19.70 5.28 11.87
CA SER A 444 -18.56 5.20 10.96
C SER A 444 -19.01 5.31 9.49
N HIS A 445 -20.05 4.62 9.10
CA HIS A 445 -20.61 4.68 7.76
C HIS A 445 -21.21 6.06 7.45
N LEU A 446 -21.88 6.70 8.42
CA LEU A 446 -22.38 8.07 8.26
C LEU A 446 -21.25 9.09 8.01
N LYS A 447 -20.11 8.94 8.69
CA LYS A 447 -18.91 9.75 8.41
C LYS A 447 -18.40 9.54 6.99
N LYS A 448 -18.38 8.28 6.51
CA LYS A 448 -17.97 7.97 5.14
C LYS A 448 -18.94 8.54 4.10
N VAL A 449 -20.25 8.52 4.39
CA VAL A 449 -21.28 9.20 3.58
C VAL A 449 -20.99 10.70 3.52
N ALA A 450 -20.67 11.33 4.65
CA ALA A 450 -20.33 12.76 4.70
C ALA A 450 -19.07 13.08 3.85
N TYR A 451 -18.04 12.25 3.94
CA TYR A 451 -16.86 12.40 3.08
C TYR A 451 -17.22 12.28 1.59
N LYS A 452 -18.03 11.29 1.21
CA LYS A 452 -18.47 11.14 -0.19
C LYS A 452 -19.27 12.31 -0.70
N THR A 453 -20.16 12.84 0.13
CA THR A 453 -20.98 14.02 -0.22
C THR A 453 -20.11 15.22 -0.59
N ASN A 454 -19.00 15.41 0.08
CA ASN A 454 -18.14 16.59 -0.11
C ASN A 454 -16.94 16.37 -1.03
N TYR A 455 -16.40 15.15 -1.07
CA TYR A 455 -15.15 14.87 -1.79
C TYR A 455 -15.36 14.03 -3.06
N CYS A 456 -16.59 13.66 -3.44
CA CYS A 456 -16.81 12.90 -4.66
C CYS A 456 -16.37 13.70 -5.89
N VAL A 457 -15.53 13.07 -6.71
CA VAL A 457 -15.02 13.60 -7.99
C VAL A 457 -15.35 12.64 -9.14
N HIS A 458 -16.33 11.80 -8.96
CA HIS A 458 -16.84 10.85 -9.94
C HIS A 458 -15.75 9.93 -10.55
N CYS A 459 -14.78 9.51 -9.73
CA CYS A 459 -13.64 8.72 -10.20
C CYS A 459 -13.96 7.25 -10.51
N GLY A 460 -15.17 6.76 -10.17
CA GLY A 460 -15.63 5.41 -10.48
C GLY A 460 -15.13 4.29 -9.56
N SER A 461 -14.24 4.58 -8.59
CA SER A 461 -13.63 3.52 -7.77
C SER A 461 -14.65 2.81 -6.87
N CYS A 462 -15.54 3.55 -6.23
CA CYS A 462 -16.58 2.94 -5.37
C CYS A 462 -17.69 2.21 -6.18
N GLU A 463 -17.90 2.61 -7.43
CA GLU A 463 -18.81 1.91 -8.35
C GLU A 463 -18.26 0.52 -8.69
N ALA A 464 -16.95 0.40 -8.89
CA ALA A 464 -16.29 -0.88 -9.12
C ALA A 464 -16.50 -1.90 -7.99
N GLU A 465 -16.63 -1.43 -6.75
CA GLU A 465 -16.85 -2.26 -5.55
C GLU A 465 -18.32 -2.64 -5.32
N CYS A 466 -19.28 -2.04 -6.05
CA CYS A 466 -20.70 -2.36 -5.87
C CYS A 466 -21.03 -3.73 -6.47
N PRO A 467 -21.44 -4.74 -5.66
CA PRO A 467 -21.63 -6.12 -6.14
C PRO A 467 -22.85 -6.31 -7.05
N THR A 468 -23.83 -5.43 -6.96
CA THR A 468 -25.11 -5.54 -7.69
C THR A 468 -25.26 -4.49 -8.79
N GLY A 469 -24.26 -3.61 -8.97
CA GLY A 469 -24.37 -2.48 -9.90
C GLY A 469 -25.38 -1.40 -9.51
N ALA A 470 -25.83 -1.40 -8.25
CA ALA A 470 -26.76 -0.39 -7.74
C ALA A 470 -26.22 1.03 -7.74
N LEU A 471 -24.89 1.20 -7.71
CA LEU A 471 -24.23 2.49 -7.65
C LEU A 471 -23.67 2.89 -9.00
N ASN A 472 -24.05 4.08 -9.48
CA ASN A 472 -23.45 4.78 -10.59
C ASN A 472 -22.99 6.15 -10.09
N VAL A 473 -21.73 6.52 -10.37
CA VAL A 473 -21.19 7.82 -9.93
C VAL A 473 -20.91 8.80 -11.07
N PHE A 474 -21.00 8.37 -12.33
CA PHE A 474 -20.70 9.22 -13.48
C PHE A 474 -21.93 9.36 -14.41
N PRO A 475 -22.29 10.57 -14.89
CA PRO A 475 -21.69 11.90 -14.56
C PRO A 475 -22.19 12.45 -13.23
N LYS A 476 -23.13 11.81 -12.55
CA LYS A 476 -23.75 12.18 -11.29
C LYS A 476 -23.98 10.95 -10.43
N VAL A 477 -23.86 11.11 -9.12
CA VAL A 477 -24.12 10.02 -8.17
C VAL A 477 -25.60 9.63 -8.21
N GLN A 478 -25.86 8.34 -8.41
CA GLN A 478 -27.18 7.72 -8.38
C GLN A 478 -27.11 6.34 -7.75
N VAL A 479 -27.98 6.07 -6.81
CA VAL A 479 -28.13 4.75 -6.16
C VAL A 479 -29.52 4.21 -6.49
N ASN A 480 -29.53 3.07 -7.19
CA ASN A 480 -30.76 2.31 -7.45
C ASN A 480 -31.09 1.50 -6.20
N THR A 481 -32.15 1.89 -5.51
CA THR A 481 -32.61 1.24 -4.26
C THR A 481 -33.11 -0.20 -4.48
N ASP A 482 -33.64 -0.53 -5.66
CA ASP A 482 -34.12 -1.88 -5.95
C ASP A 482 -32.99 -2.90 -6.10
N LEU A 483 -31.79 -2.40 -6.45
CA LEU A 483 -30.57 -3.22 -6.60
C LEU A 483 -29.63 -3.13 -5.39
N CYS A 484 -29.78 -2.11 -4.55
CA CYS A 484 -28.89 -1.90 -3.42
C CYS A 484 -29.23 -2.86 -2.28
N ILE A 485 -28.28 -3.71 -1.91
CA ILE A 485 -28.42 -4.67 -0.79
C ILE A 485 -27.80 -4.12 0.51
N HIS A 486 -27.50 -2.85 0.61
CA HIS A 486 -26.95 -2.15 1.77
C HIS A 486 -25.68 -2.77 2.37
N CYS A 487 -24.87 -3.47 1.55
CA CYS A 487 -23.67 -4.20 1.99
C CYS A 487 -22.48 -3.30 2.37
N SER A 488 -22.59 -1.99 2.24
CA SER A 488 -21.60 -0.96 2.54
C SER A 488 -20.23 -1.10 1.86
N LYS A 489 -20.01 -2.05 0.93
CA LYS A 489 -18.72 -2.26 0.24
C LYS A 489 -18.21 -0.99 -0.47
N CYS A 490 -19.12 -0.20 -1.05
CA CYS A 490 -18.79 1.09 -1.65
C CYS A 490 -18.31 2.15 -0.63
N LEU A 491 -18.52 1.94 0.68
CA LEU A 491 -18.02 2.78 1.77
C LEU A 491 -16.75 2.19 2.41
N ASP A 492 -16.52 0.87 2.34
CA ASP A 492 -15.51 0.17 3.12
C ASP A 492 -14.20 -0.12 2.37
N PHE A 493 -14.16 0.12 1.06
CA PHE A 493 -12.97 -0.12 0.24
C PHE A 493 -11.79 0.84 0.52
N HIS A 494 -12.04 1.93 1.23
CA HIS A 494 -11.04 2.89 1.72
C HIS A 494 -11.38 3.38 3.12
N SER A 495 -10.39 3.81 3.88
CA SER A 495 -10.54 4.25 5.28
C SER A 495 -11.61 5.34 5.46
N LYS A 496 -11.67 6.30 4.55
CA LYS A 496 -12.68 7.38 4.53
C LYS A 496 -13.82 7.11 3.53
N GLY A 497 -13.89 5.91 2.99
CA GLY A 497 -14.90 5.52 2.00
C GLY A 497 -14.79 6.23 0.65
N CYS A 498 -13.79 7.06 0.43
CA CYS A 498 -13.61 7.85 -0.79
C CYS A 498 -12.12 8.08 -1.06
N VAL A 499 -11.65 7.73 -2.26
CA VAL A 499 -10.24 7.91 -2.66
C VAL A 499 -9.81 9.37 -2.54
N MET A 500 -10.66 10.30 -2.98
CA MET A 500 -10.36 11.74 -2.89
C MET A 500 -10.29 12.21 -1.44
N ALA A 501 -11.17 11.74 -0.55
CA ALA A 501 -11.12 12.08 0.86
C ALA A 501 -9.86 11.55 1.54
N ASP A 502 -9.41 10.33 1.18
CA ASP A 502 -8.16 9.77 1.72
C ASP A 502 -6.93 10.57 1.32
N VAL A 503 -6.96 11.14 0.11
CA VAL A 503 -5.88 11.97 -0.42
C VAL A 503 -5.92 13.39 0.14
N SER A 504 -7.12 13.98 0.31
CA SER A 504 -7.31 15.41 0.63
C SER A 504 -7.39 15.73 2.10
N VAL A 505 -7.99 14.82 2.89
CA VAL A 505 -8.06 15.04 4.33
C VAL A 505 -6.72 14.68 4.92
N ALA A 506 -5.89 15.68 5.19
CA ALA A 506 -4.64 15.51 5.90
C ALA A 506 -4.89 14.60 7.11
N LYS A 507 -4.01 13.64 7.33
CA LYS A 507 -3.91 12.99 8.65
C LYS A 507 -3.51 14.13 9.58
N ILE A 508 -4.52 14.79 10.20
CA ILE A 508 -4.27 15.83 11.18
C ILE A 508 -3.66 15.10 12.36
N ASN A 509 -2.34 15.09 12.43
CA ASN A 509 -1.62 15.05 13.68
C ASN A 509 -1.84 16.41 14.36
N GLN A 510 -3.12 16.80 14.59
CA GLN A 510 -3.40 17.76 15.62
C GLN A 510 -3.07 17.02 16.90
N GLY A 511 -1.95 17.40 17.51
CA GLY A 511 -1.65 17.04 18.87
C GLY A 511 -2.86 17.44 19.71
N ASN A 512 -3.75 16.47 19.91
CA ASN A 512 -4.93 16.67 20.74
C ASN A 512 -4.38 16.96 22.14
N ASN A 513 -4.50 18.21 22.64
CA ASN A 513 -4.04 18.59 23.98
C ASN A 513 -4.58 17.66 25.08
N ASN A 514 -5.66 16.92 24.79
CA ASN A 514 -6.16 15.85 25.64
C ASN A 514 -5.16 14.69 25.77
N LEU A 515 -4.27 14.47 24.78
CA LEU A 515 -3.25 13.41 24.84
C LEU A 515 -2.22 13.64 25.94
N LEU A 516 -1.97 14.88 26.34
CA LEU A 516 -1.05 15.22 27.43
C LEU A 516 -1.72 15.28 28.81
N LYS A 517 -3.04 15.10 28.90
CA LYS A 517 -3.75 15.07 30.17
C LYS A 517 -3.42 13.82 30.97
N GLY A 518 -3.30 13.97 32.29
CA GLY A 518 -3.11 12.85 33.19
C GLY A 518 -1.69 12.31 33.35
N PHE A 519 -0.68 12.89 32.68
CA PHE A 519 0.71 12.49 32.88
C PHE A 519 1.19 12.58 34.33
N GLY A 520 0.67 13.52 35.10
CA GLY A 520 1.04 13.72 36.51
C GLY A 520 0.55 12.65 37.49
N LYS A 521 -0.41 11.81 37.10
CA LYS A 521 -0.99 10.76 37.95
C LYS A 521 -0.01 9.68 38.38
N TYR A 522 1.08 9.50 37.65
CA TYR A 522 2.11 8.51 37.95
C TYR A 522 3.11 8.96 39.02
N GLN A 523 3.08 10.22 39.48
CA GLN A 523 3.83 10.75 40.64
C GLN A 523 5.33 10.41 40.63
N ASN A 524 5.97 10.38 39.46
CA ASN A 524 7.37 9.98 39.23
C ASN A 524 7.70 8.48 39.52
N PHE A 525 6.72 7.59 39.56
CA PHE A 525 6.92 6.17 39.77
C PHE A 525 6.43 5.36 38.58
N ALA A 526 6.95 4.14 38.42
CA ALA A 526 6.60 3.18 37.39
C ALA A 526 5.90 1.95 38.02
N MET A 527 5.25 1.16 37.18
CA MET A 527 4.79 -0.18 37.53
C MET A 527 6.00 -1.12 37.47
N GLN A 528 6.74 -1.21 38.59
CA GLN A 528 7.97 -2.01 38.65
C GLN A 528 7.64 -3.51 38.72
N SER A 529 8.53 -4.34 38.20
CA SER A 529 8.34 -5.80 38.11
C SER A 529 8.11 -6.43 39.49
N ASP A 530 8.88 -6.05 40.48
CA ASP A 530 8.76 -6.58 41.84
C ASP A 530 7.39 -6.23 42.47
N TRP A 531 6.92 -4.99 42.29
CA TRP A 531 5.63 -4.54 42.79
C TRP A 531 4.45 -5.23 42.09
N LEU A 532 4.56 -5.47 40.79
CA LEU A 532 3.53 -6.14 40.03
C LEU A 532 3.46 -7.62 40.44
N ASN A 533 4.61 -8.27 40.58
CA ASN A 533 4.71 -9.67 41.05
C ASN A 533 4.14 -9.83 42.49
N GLU A 534 4.45 -8.90 43.37
CA GLU A 534 3.87 -8.86 44.72
C GLU A 534 2.35 -8.76 44.69
N PHE A 535 1.83 -7.86 43.83
CA PHE A 535 0.37 -7.68 43.65
C PHE A 535 -0.30 -8.96 43.11
N LEU A 536 0.23 -9.57 42.07
CA LEU A 536 -0.37 -10.74 41.44
C LEU A 536 -0.36 -12.01 42.32
N LYS A 537 0.56 -12.09 43.26
CA LYS A 537 0.70 -13.20 44.22
C LYS A 537 -0.08 -12.99 45.52
N SER A 538 -0.55 -11.79 45.80
CA SER A 538 -1.20 -11.45 47.04
C SER A 538 -2.71 -11.29 46.85
N ASP A 539 -3.52 -11.92 47.71
CA ASP A 539 -4.97 -11.75 47.70
C ASP A 539 -5.45 -10.49 48.46
N ASN A 540 -4.61 -9.91 49.30
CA ASN A 540 -4.94 -8.73 50.11
C ASN A 540 -3.89 -7.61 50.03
N TRP A 541 -3.30 -7.42 48.82
CA TRP A 541 -2.25 -6.45 48.55
C TRP A 541 -2.65 -4.99 48.94
N PHE A 542 -3.89 -4.62 48.76
CA PHE A 542 -4.35 -3.25 49.11
C PHE A 542 -4.32 -2.96 50.61
N GLU A 543 -4.34 -3.99 51.45
CA GLU A 543 -4.27 -3.89 52.88
C GLU A 543 -2.84 -4.04 53.42
N LYS A 544 -2.08 -4.92 52.77
CA LYS A 544 -0.69 -5.25 53.16
C LYS A 544 0.22 -5.22 51.95
N ASN A 545 1.00 -4.14 51.80
CA ASN A 545 2.02 -4.00 50.78
C ASN A 545 3.22 -3.20 51.36
N THR A 546 4.34 -3.26 50.62
CA THR A 546 5.60 -2.61 51.02
C THR A 546 5.75 -1.17 50.48
N LEU A 547 4.72 -0.64 49.79
CA LEU A 547 4.80 0.61 49.04
C LEU A 547 4.48 1.85 49.91
N GLY A 548 5.18 2.93 49.63
CA GLY A 548 4.94 4.22 50.29
C GLY A 548 3.67 4.96 49.81
N PRO A 549 3.21 5.98 50.54
CA PRO A 549 1.94 6.69 50.29
C PRO A 549 1.78 7.30 48.88
N LYS A 550 2.88 7.61 48.19
CA LYS A 550 2.88 8.13 46.80
C LYS A 550 3.02 7.03 45.76
N GLN A 551 3.59 5.87 46.12
CA GLN A 551 3.81 4.75 45.24
C GLN A 551 2.51 3.97 44.95
N ILE A 552 1.67 3.77 45.96
CA ILE A 552 0.37 3.09 45.86
C ILE A 552 -0.55 3.75 44.83
N PRO A 553 -0.87 5.06 44.87
CA PRO A 553 -1.71 5.70 43.87
C PRO A 553 -1.11 5.63 42.44
N SER A 554 0.22 5.68 42.32
CA SER A 554 0.91 5.52 41.05
C SER A 554 0.71 4.11 40.50
N MET A 555 0.96 3.08 41.31
CA MET A 555 0.78 1.68 40.96
C MET A 555 -0.68 1.39 40.55
N ILE A 556 -1.66 1.88 41.33
CA ILE A 556 -3.08 1.78 41.00
C ILE A 556 -3.38 2.42 39.61
N SER A 557 -2.79 3.58 39.30
CA SER A 557 -2.99 4.24 38.03
C SER A 557 -2.46 3.39 36.83
N TRP A 558 -1.28 2.82 37.00
CA TRP A 558 -0.69 1.93 36.02
C TRP A 558 -1.51 0.64 35.84
N MET A 559 -1.91 -0.01 36.94
CA MET A 559 -2.70 -1.25 36.89
C MET A 559 -4.07 -1.05 36.23
N ARG A 560 -4.73 0.10 36.47
CA ARG A 560 -6.01 0.43 35.82
C ARG A 560 -5.85 0.60 34.30
N GLU A 561 -4.84 1.32 33.90
CA GLU A 561 -4.59 1.54 32.47
C GLU A 561 -4.08 0.29 31.75
N ALA A 562 -3.37 -0.58 32.46
CA ALA A 562 -3.03 -1.91 31.97
C ALA A 562 -4.23 -2.89 32.00
N ASN A 563 -5.42 -2.44 32.46
CA ASN A 563 -6.62 -3.26 32.63
C ASN A 563 -6.45 -4.45 33.61
N ILE A 564 -5.49 -4.36 34.54
CA ILE A 564 -5.26 -5.39 35.54
C ILE A 564 -6.31 -5.30 36.65
N ILE A 565 -6.70 -4.08 37.02
CA ILE A 565 -7.77 -3.80 38.00
C ILE A 565 -8.81 -2.87 37.39
N ASP A 566 -10.04 -2.96 37.89
CA ASP A 566 -11.14 -2.07 37.57
C ASP A 566 -11.09 -0.73 38.35
N ASN A 567 -12.08 0.14 38.12
CA ASN A 567 -12.19 1.41 38.85
C ASN A 567 -12.47 1.24 40.37
N LYS A 568 -13.03 0.10 40.75
CA LYS A 568 -13.30 -0.25 42.18
C LYS A 568 -12.13 -0.98 42.82
N ARG A 569 -11.00 -1.16 42.10
CA ARG A 569 -9.78 -1.89 42.50
C ARG A 569 -9.96 -3.41 42.56
N ASN A 570 -10.99 -3.99 41.94
CA ASN A 570 -11.09 -5.42 41.81
C ASN A 570 -10.18 -5.88 40.68
N ILE A 571 -9.59 -7.06 40.83
CA ILE A 571 -8.82 -7.68 39.75
C ILE A 571 -9.78 -8.04 38.58
N THR A 572 -9.42 -7.66 37.37
CA THR A 572 -10.21 -7.99 36.17
C THR A 572 -9.95 -9.43 35.70
N ILE A 573 -10.75 -9.92 34.75
CA ILE A 573 -10.47 -11.20 34.07
C ILE A 573 -9.05 -11.18 33.47
N PHE A 574 -8.67 -10.10 32.77
CA PHE A 574 -7.32 -9.92 32.27
C PHE A 574 -6.28 -10.02 33.40
N GLY A 575 -6.48 -9.33 34.51
CA GLY A 575 -5.57 -9.39 35.64
C GLY A 575 -5.46 -10.78 36.28
N GLN A 576 -6.53 -11.58 36.24
CA GLN A 576 -6.52 -12.97 36.72
C GLN A 576 -5.69 -13.87 35.81
N LEU A 577 -5.79 -13.69 34.48
CA LEU A 577 -5.02 -14.43 33.47
C LEU A 577 -3.51 -14.16 33.59
N LEU A 578 -3.10 -13.02 34.12
CA LEU A 578 -1.67 -12.71 34.32
C LEU A 578 -1.04 -13.45 35.53
N LYS A 579 -1.83 -14.08 36.37
CA LYS A 579 -1.29 -14.87 37.48
C LYS A 579 -0.54 -16.11 36.91
N ASN A 580 0.65 -16.36 37.44
CA ASN A 580 1.47 -17.54 37.11
C ASN A 580 2.06 -17.59 35.70
N ILE A 581 2.06 -16.53 34.94
CA ILE A 581 2.79 -16.43 33.66
C ILE A 581 4.09 -15.63 33.82
N ASP A 582 4.97 -15.77 32.83
CA ASP A 582 6.28 -15.09 32.83
C ASP A 582 6.14 -13.56 32.85
N ILE A 583 7.00 -12.90 33.63
CA ILE A 583 6.98 -11.46 33.83
C ILE A 583 7.16 -10.70 32.52
N LYS A 584 7.95 -11.18 31.58
CA LYS A 584 8.17 -10.58 30.27
C LYS A 584 6.87 -10.61 29.44
N LEU A 585 6.14 -11.73 29.47
CA LEU A 585 4.83 -11.85 28.82
C LEU A 585 3.80 -10.92 29.48
N ILE A 586 3.79 -10.83 30.82
CA ILE A 586 2.93 -9.87 31.54
C ILE A 586 3.11 -8.46 31.01
N TYR A 587 4.37 -8.00 30.80
CA TYR A 587 4.64 -6.66 30.31
C TYR A 587 4.32 -6.50 28.81
N GLN A 588 4.45 -7.52 27.99
CA GLN A 588 4.00 -7.48 26.60
C GLN A 588 2.48 -7.27 26.54
N LEU A 589 1.71 -8.08 27.25
CA LEU A 589 0.26 -7.99 27.29
C LEU A 589 -0.22 -6.67 27.92
N SER A 590 0.39 -6.25 29.03
CA SER A 590 0.09 -4.96 29.68
C SER A 590 0.37 -3.77 28.79
N LEU A 591 1.45 -3.79 27.98
CA LEU A 591 1.79 -2.71 27.06
C LEU A 591 0.70 -2.48 26.00
N ILE A 592 0.04 -3.55 25.54
CA ILE A 592 -1.07 -3.47 24.57
C ILE A 592 -2.23 -2.67 25.19
N ASN A 593 -2.61 -2.95 26.43
CA ASN A 593 -3.66 -2.22 27.11
C ASN A 593 -3.23 -0.79 27.47
N LEU A 594 -1.99 -0.60 27.91
CA LEU A 594 -1.42 0.72 28.17
C LEU A 594 -1.41 1.60 26.92
N TYR A 595 -1.15 1.03 25.74
CA TYR A 595 -1.25 1.77 24.47
C TYR A 595 -2.67 2.31 24.24
N GLN A 596 -3.71 1.60 24.66
CA GLN A 596 -5.10 2.04 24.48
C GLN A 596 -5.57 3.02 25.55
N HIS A 597 -5.08 2.91 26.79
CA HIS A 597 -5.65 3.60 27.94
C HIS A 597 -4.73 4.63 28.60
N SER A 598 -3.40 4.54 28.39
CA SER A 598 -2.44 5.48 28.94
C SER A 598 -2.03 6.55 27.92
N ASN A 599 -2.47 7.77 28.11
CA ASN A 599 -2.07 8.90 27.27
C ASN A 599 -0.54 9.05 27.17
N LEU A 600 0.21 8.74 28.21
CA LEU A 600 1.67 8.79 28.21
C LEU A 600 2.28 7.76 27.27
N ILE A 601 1.83 6.52 27.34
CA ILE A 601 2.33 5.42 26.50
C ILE A 601 1.85 5.60 25.05
N THR A 602 0.59 6.01 24.86
CA THR A 602 0.04 6.33 23.51
C THR A 602 0.84 7.45 22.85
N TRP A 603 1.12 8.53 23.60
CA TRP A 603 1.98 9.62 23.08
C TRP A 603 3.37 9.10 22.70
N TYR A 604 4.03 8.37 23.61
CA TYR A 604 5.38 7.86 23.35
C TYR A 604 5.43 6.95 22.12
N LEU A 605 4.51 5.97 22.03
CA LEU A 605 4.48 5.01 20.92
C LEU A 605 4.07 5.65 19.59
N ASN A 606 3.27 6.71 19.59
CA ASN A 606 2.84 7.38 18.38
C ASN A 606 3.77 8.50 17.89
N SER A 607 4.41 9.23 18.82
CA SER A 607 5.18 10.44 18.48
C SER A 607 6.67 10.18 18.26
N ILE A 608 7.19 9.05 18.75
CA ILE A 608 8.60 8.68 18.59
C ILE A 608 8.70 7.53 17.60
N GLU A 609 9.55 7.68 16.60
CA GLU A 609 9.83 6.64 15.60
C GLU A 609 10.72 5.53 16.16
N TRP A 610 10.57 4.32 15.61
CA TRP A 610 11.50 3.21 15.87
C TRP A 610 12.84 3.51 15.23
N SER A 611 13.87 3.75 16.06
CA SER A 611 15.20 4.10 15.59
C SER A 611 16.24 3.94 16.71
N ASN A 612 17.52 4.08 16.34
CA ASN A 612 18.62 4.14 17.30
C ASN A 612 18.86 5.55 17.87
N ASN A 613 17.98 6.52 17.59
CA ASN A 613 18.11 7.87 18.10
C ASN A 613 17.94 7.91 19.61
N LYS A 614 18.75 8.74 20.26
CA LYS A 614 18.75 8.91 21.71
C LYS A 614 17.98 10.17 22.08
N TYR A 615 17.01 10.02 22.98
CA TYR A 615 16.19 11.13 23.46
C TYR A 615 16.35 11.28 24.96
N SER A 616 16.87 12.44 25.39
CA SER A 616 16.85 12.83 26.80
C SER A 616 15.45 13.33 27.20
N LYS A 617 15.22 13.49 28.51
CA LYS A 617 14.00 14.12 29.00
C LYS A 617 13.79 15.53 28.44
N LYS A 618 14.89 16.27 28.20
CA LYS A 618 14.85 17.61 27.60
C LYS A 618 14.41 17.56 26.14
N ASP A 619 14.89 16.57 25.39
CA ASP A 619 14.50 16.41 23.98
C ASP A 619 13.02 16.08 23.85
N PHE A 620 12.48 15.21 24.71
CA PHE A 620 11.04 14.94 24.75
C PHE A 620 10.22 16.18 25.12
N LEU A 621 10.67 16.99 26.07
CA LEU A 621 10.00 18.24 26.40
C LEU A 621 10.00 19.20 25.21
N SER A 622 11.12 19.33 24.51
CA SER A 622 11.22 20.18 23.30
C SER A 622 10.29 19.70 22.19
N LEU A 623 10.20 18.37 21.96
CA LEU A 623 9.27 17.80 21.00
C LEU A 623 7.80 18.11 21.38
N ILE A 624 7.47 18.05 22.66
CA ILE A 624 6.12 18.37 23.13
C ILE A 624 5.85 19.88 22.97
N GLU A 625 6.82 20.75 23.30
CA GLU A 625 6.72 22.20 23.14
C GLU A 625 6.52 22.62 21.66
N GLN A 626 7.11 21.89 20.72
CA GLN A 626 6.94 22.13 19.28
C GLN A 626 5.57 21.72 18.75
N ASN A 627 4.96 20.68 19.33
CA ASN A 627 3.74 20.07 18.79
C ASN A 627 2.47 20.42 19.56
N PHE A 628 2.57 20.99 20.77
CA PHE A 628 1.43 21.26 21.65
C PHE A 628 1.52 22.67 22.25
N ASN A 629 0.46 23.44 22.11
CA ASN A 629 0.33 24.75 22.72
C ASN A 629 -0.35 24.64 24.10
N ASN A 630 0.14 25.39 25.11
CA ASN A 630 -0.49 25.51 26.43
C ASN A 630 -0.73 24.19 27.17
N PHE A 631 0.30 23.38 27.37
CA PHE A 631 0.21 22.12 28.10
C PHE A 631 0.70 22.27 29.58
N PRO A 632 0.26 21.37 30.50
CA PRO A 632 0.65 21.43 31.90
C PRO A 632 2.09 20.90 32.10
N LYS A 633 3.10 21.75 31.90
CA LYS A 633 4.53 21.40 31.88
C LYS A 633 4.98 20.53 33.07
N ARG A 634 4.58 20.88 34.33
CA ARG A 634 4.93 20.08 35.52
C ARG A 634 4.32 18.66 35.47
N SER A 635 3.10 18.52 34.98
CA SER A 635 2.46 17.21 34.82
C SER A 635 3.20 16.35 33.79
N VAL A 636 3.60 16.95 32.67
CA VAL A 636 4.38 16.30 31.62
C VAL A 636 5.75 15.85 32.13
N GLU A 637 6.46 16.69 32.88
CA GLU A 637 7.75 16.34 33.47
C GLU A 637 7.66 15.15 34.45
N ILE A 638 6.58 15.06 35.22
CA ILE A 638 6.28 13.92 36.13
C ILE A 638 6.07 12.66 35.28
N GLY A 639 5.23 12.74 34.23
CA GLY A 639 4.98 11.62 33.32
C GLY A 639 6.25 11.11 32.64
N LEU A 640 7.05 12.00 32.07
CA LEU A 640 8.33 11.63 31.47
C LEU A 640 9.27 10.97 32.46
N THR A 641 9.33 11.44 33.71
CA THR A 641 10.14 10.79 34.75
C THR A 641 9.66 9.38 35.04
N SER A 642 8.32 9.17 35.04
CA SER A 642 7.72 7.85 35.24
C SER A 642 7.99 6.92 34.05
N LEU A 643 7.98 7.46 32.83
CA LEU A 643 8.32 6.71 31.59
C LEU A 643 9.77 6.21 31.61
N PHE A 644 10.74 7.08 31.96
CA PHE A 644 12.14 6.68 32.13
C PHE A 644 12.31 5.58 33.18
N LYS A 645 11.60 5.67 34.30
CA LYS A 645 11.62 4.63 35.33
C LYS A 645 10.97 3.32 34.86
N LEU A 646 9.88 3.40 34.10
CA LEU A 646 9.21 2.23 33.55
C LEU A 646 10.19 1.41 32.71
N PHE A 647 10.91 2.05 31.81
CA PHE A 647 11.89 1.37 30.98
C PHE A 647 13.16 0.95 31.73
N ASP A 648 13.55 1.65 32.78
CA ASP A 648 14.73 1.31 33.57
C ASP A 648 14.52 0.07 34.47
N THR A 649 13.28 -0.15 34.95
CA THR A 649 12.97 -1.14 35.99
C THR A 649 12.09 -2.30 35.52
N THR A 650 11.81 -2.41 34.21
CA THR A 650 10.95 -3.45 33.66
C THR A 650 11.55 -4.10 32.41
N PRO A 651 11.07 -5.28 31.99
CA PRO A 651 11.48 -5.93 30.75
C PRO A 651 11.28 -5.08 29.48
N LEU A 652 10.37 -4.08 29.51
CA LEU A 652 10.11 -3.17 28.39
C LEU A 652 11.36 -2.40 27.94
N GLY A 653 12.30 -2.14 28.85
CA GLY A 653 13.52 -1.41 28.50
C GLY A 653 14.64 -2.32 28.01
N LYS A 654 15.20 -3.17 28.89
CA LYS A 654 16.41 -3.95 28.58
C LYS A 654 16.15 -5.10 27.61
N GLU A 655 15.08 -5.84 27.81
CA GLU A 655 14.79 -7.06 27.06
C GLU A 655 14.05 -6.76 25.77
N LEU A 656 12.95 -6.03 25.86
CA LEU A 656 12.07 -5.74 24.73
C LEU A 656 12.49 -4.48 23.94
N LYS A 657 13.40 -3.68 24.47
CA LYS A 657 13.96 -2.47 23.82
C LYS A 657 12.90 -1.49 23.30
N ILE A 658 11.70 -1.49 23.94
CA ILE A 658 10.65 -0.51 23.67
C ILE A 658 11.12 0.89 24.07
N GLY A 659 11.95 0.96 25.13
CA GLY A 659 12.61 2.18 25.57
C GLY A 659 13.95 1.84 26.24
N TYR A 660 14.95 1.45 25.45
CA TYR A 660 16.26 1.07 25.97
C TYR A 660 16.97 2.26 26.59
N ILE A 661 17.32 2.14 27.90
CA ILE A 661 17.96 3.23 28.65
C ILE A 661 19.49 3.17 28.51
N THR A 662 20.06 4.28 28.09
CA THR A 662 21.52 4.52 28.11
C THR A 662 21.86 5.73 28.98
N LYS A 663 23.07 5.79 29.50
CA LYS A 663 23.55 6.91 30.32
C LYS A 663 24.88 7.43 29.77
N GLU A 664 24.94 8.72 29.48
CA GLU A 664 26.14 9.41 29.02
C GLU A 664 26.33 10.69 29.84
N LYS A 665 27.52 10.89 30.40
CA LYS A 665 27.85 12.09 31.21
C LYS A 665 26.77 12.52 32.20
N ASN A 666 26.19 11.57 32.95
CA ASN A 666 25.10 11.78 33.91
C ASN A 666 23.71 12.09 33.31
N VAL A 667 23.55 12.12 31.99
CA VAL A 667 22.24 12.25 31.31
C VAL A 667 21.75 10.87 30.92
N ARG A 668 20.46 10.60 31.18
CA ARG A 668 19.76 9.38 30.72
C ARG A 668 19.10 9.65 29.39
N TYR A 669 19.18 8.67 28.51
CA TYR A 669 18.55 8.69 27.19
C TYR A 669 17.70 7.46 27.01
N ILE A 670 16.56 7.62 26.33
CA ILE A 670 15.73 6.53 25.82
C ILE A 670 16.04 6.35 24.33
N GLN A 671 16.23 5.08 23.91
CA GLN A 671 16.25 4.67 22.51
C GLN A 671 15.05 3.75 22.25
N LYS A 672 14.25 4.07 21.24
CA LYS A 672 13.08 3.28 20.84
C LYS A 672 13.48 2.34 19.69
N ILE A 673 14.07 1.19 20.05
CA ILE A 673 14.67 0.25 19.08
C ILE A 673 13.65 -0.76 18.57
N GLY A 674 12.82 -1.31 19.47
CA GLY A 674 11.87 -2.39 19.16
C GLY A 674 12.49 -3.79 19.34
N THR A 675 11.64 -4.81 19.20
CA THR A 675 12.02 -6.20 19.41
C THR A 675 11.31 -7.15 18.47
N ASN A 676 12.05 -8.21 18.06
CA ASN A 676 11.49 -9.38 17.37
C ASN A 676 11.07 -10.49 18.36
N ASP A 677 11.44 -10.34 19.63
CA ASP A 677 11.13 -11.28 20.69
C ASP A 677 9.76 -10.97 21.33
N VAL A 678 8.72 -10.98 20.48
CA VAL A 678 7.32 -10.83 20.87
C VAL A 678 6.68 -12.21 20.91
N SER A 679 6.00 -12.55 21.98
CA SER A 679 5.30 -13.83 22.10
C SER A 679 4.12 -13.95 21.12
N ASN A 680 3.73 -15.17 20.78
CA ASN A 680 2.58 -15.41 19.89
C ASN A 680 1.28 -14.94 20.54
N GLU A 681 1.14 -15.12 21.85
CA GLU A 681 0.01 -14.66 22.66
C GLU A 681 -0.12 -13.13 22.60
N ALA A 682 1.00 -12.40 22.73
CA ALA A 682 0.99 -10.95 22.64
C ALA A 682 0.66 -10.45 21.20
N ILE A 683 1.13 -11.15 20.16
CA ILE A 683 0.75 -10.84 18.78
C ILE A 683 -0.75 -11.02 18.60
N LEU A 684 -1.30 -12.19 18.97
CA LEU A 684 -2.73 -12.48 18.86
C LEU A 684 -3.54 -11.47 19.65
N TYR A 685 -3.20 -11.24 20.92
CA TYR A 685 -3.92 -10.29 21.76
C TYR A 685 -3.91 -8.88 21.18
N SER A 686 -2.78 -8.44 20.60
CA SER A 686 -2.68 -7.13 19.94
C SER A 686 -3.56 -7.01 18.70
N LEU A 687 -3.68 -8.08 17.90
CA LEU A 687 -4.54 -8.13 16.72
C LEU A 687 -6.03 -8.11 17.11
N TYR A 688 -6.41 -8.88 18.11
CA TYR A 688 -7.79 -8.90 18.58
C TYR A 688 -8.20 -7.60 19.30
N LYS A 689 -7.29 -6.98 20.04
CA LYS A 689 -7.49 -5.61 20.55
C LYS A 689 -7.64 -4.59 19.42
N LEU A 690 -6.94 -4.77 18.33
CA LEU A 690 -7.09 -3.95 17.12
C LEU A 690 -8.43 -4.22 16.40
N LYS A 691 -8.88 -5.51 16.31
CA LYS A 691 -10.24 -5.88 15.83
C LYS A 691 -11.31 -5.16 16.64
N GLU A 692 -11.24 -5.22 17.96
CA GLU A 692 -12.20 -4.56 18.86
C GLU A 692 -12.19 -3.02 18.68
N HIS A 693 -11.02 -2.42 18.49
CA HIS A 693 -10.88 -0.98 18.34
C HIS A 693 -11.36 -0.47 16.98
N LEU A 694 -10.96 -1.14 15.87
CA LEU A 694 -11.27 -0.71 14.51
C LEU A 694 -12.57 -1.30 13.97
N LYS A 695 -13.20 -2.26 14.69
CA LYS A 695 -14.38 -3.01 14.24
C LYS A 695 -14.19 -3.66 12.88
N ARG A 696 -13.04 -4.30 12.69
CA ARG A 696 -12.62 -4.91 11.43
C ARG A 696 -11.95 -6.25 11.71
N GLU A 697 -12.25 -7.28 10.93
CA GLU A 697 -11.80 -8.66 11.13
C GLU A 697 -10.63 -9.08 10.24
N ASP A 698 -10.30 -8.28 9.25
CA ASP A 698 -9.21 -8.52 8.32
C ASP A 698 -8.21 -7.37 8.31
N PHE A 699 -6.92 -7.70 8.26
CA PHE A 699 -5.83 -6.73 8.22
C PHE A 699 -4.78 -7.17 7.22
N ARG A 700 -4.16 -6.21 6.54
CA ARG A 700 -2.93 -6.48 5.79
C ARG A 700 -1.73 -6.27 6.69
N VAL A 701 -0.77 -7.19 6.68
CA VAL A 701 0.46 -7.02 7.46
C VAL A 701 1.20 -5.75 7.05
N SER A 702 1.18 -5.38 5.77
CA SER A 702 1.75 -4.12 5.28
C SER A 702 1.12 -2.88 5.90
N GLU A 703 -0.16 -2.91 6.25
CA GLU A 703 -0.84 -1.76 6.89
C GLU A 703 -0.24 -1.42 8.25
N PHE A 704 0.27 -2.42 8.99
CA PHE A 704 0.89 -2.19 10.30
C PHE A 704 2.15 -1.32 10.20
N TYR A 705 2.81 -1.29 9.04
CA TYR A 705 4.04 -0.53 8.74
C TYR A 705 3.77 0.78 7.99
N GLU A 706 2.52 1.11 7.72
CA GLU A 706 2.15 2.38 7.10
C GLU A 706 2.17 3.53 8.12
N ASP A 707 2.64 4.70 7.69
CA ASP A 707 2.65 5.90 8.52
C ASP A 707 1.22 6.24 8.98
N GLY A 708 1.07 6.42 10.30
CA GLY A 708 -0.20 6.78 10.93
C GLY A 708 -1.18 5.63 11.12
N PHE A 709 -0.80 4.37 10.85
CA PHE A 709 -1.59 3.23 11.28
C PHE A 709 -1.61 3.15 12.82
N VAL A 710 -2.77 2.86 13.38
CA VAL A 710 -3.02 2.92 14.83
C VAL A 710 -3.11 1.52 15.40
N GLY A 711 -2.16 1.16 16.26
CA GLY A 711 -2.16 -0.13 16.95
C GLY A 711 -1.49 -1.26 16.17
N GLY A 712 -1.72 -2.50 16.61
CA GLY A 712 -1.12 -3.69 16.02
C GLY A 712 0.32 -3.97 16.45
N PRO A 713 0.87 -5.13 16.05
CA PRO A 713 2.16 -5.62 16.58
C PRO A 713 3.35 -4.68 16.31
N TYR A 714 3.45 -4.12 15.11
CA TYR A 714 4.55 -3.20 14.78
C TYR A 714 4.50 -1.91 15.61
N LYS A 715 3.33 -1.28 15.70
CA LYS A 715 3.19 0.01 16.41
C LYS A 715 3.53 -0.11 17.89
N ILE A 716 3.23 -1.26 18.50
CA ILE A 716 3.42 -1.50 19.93
C ILE A 716 4.81 -2.02 20.26
N PHE A 717 5.38 -2.90 19.41
CA PHE A 717 6.63 -3.62 19.72
C PHE A 717 7.80 -3.29 18.78
N GLY A 718 7.56 -2.68 17.62
CA GLY A 718 8.61 -2.45 16.63
C GLY A 718 9.12 -3.73 15.96
N ILE A 719 8.31 -4.81 15.97
CA ILE A 719 8.66 -6.09 15.33
C ILE A 719 8.86 -5.91 13.82
N ASP A 720 9.91 -6.46 13.25
CA ASP A 720 10.11 -6.39 11.79
C ASP A 720 9.09 -7.24 11.02
N LYS A 721 8.88 -6.87 9.74
CA LYS A 721 7.85 -7.48 8.91
C LYS A 721 8.08 -8.97 8.65
N GLU A 722 9.33 -9.37 8.44
CA GLU A 722 9.66 -10.77 8.14
C GLU A 722 9.40 -11.67 9.35
N THR A 723 9.81 -11.21 10.54
CA THR A 723 9.55 -11.95 11.79
C THR A 723 8.06 -12.02 12.08
N LEU A 724 7.32 -10.93 11.89
CA LEU A 724 5.87 -10.94 12.07
C LEU A 724 5.19 -11.94 11.12
N ILE A 725 5.56 -11.95 9.85
CA ILE A 725 5.05 -12.91 8.86
C ILE A 725 5.31 -14.36 9.26
N LYS A 726 6.54 -14.67 9.71
CA LYS A 726 6.88 -16.02 10.18
C LYS A 726 6.04 -16.44 11.38
N LYS A 727 5.87 -15.54 12.34
CA LYS A 727 5.05 -15.79 13.54
C LYS A 727 3.56 -15.95 13.20
N LEU A 728 3.01 -15.14 12.32
CA LEU A 728 1.61 -15.25 11.88
C LEU A 728 1.33 -16.57 11.14
N LYS A 729 2.27 -17.05 10.32
CA LYS A 729 2.18 -18.37 9.69
C LYS A 729 2.14 -19.47 10.74
N PHE A 730 3.10 -19.45 11.67
CA PHE A 730 3.15 -20.40 12.76
C PHE A 730 1.85 -20.40 13.59
N ILE A 731 1.37 -19.23 14.00
CA ILE A 731 0.12 -19.09 14.76
C ILE A 731 -1.09 -19.65 13.99
N SER A 732 -1.17 -19.41 12.69
CA SER A 732 -2.27 -19.92 11.84
C SER A 732 -2.23 -21.44 11.68
N GLU A 733 -1.04 -22.05 11.69
CA GLU A 733 -0.85 -23.49 11.62
C GLU A 733 -1.11 -24.17 12.97
N ASP A 734 -0.69 -23.54 14.06
CA ASP A 734 -0.75 -24.07 15.43
C ASP A 734 -2.12 -23.84 16.09
N THR A 735 -2.80 -22.74 15.74
CA THR A 735 -4.08 -22.36 16.34
C THR A 735 -5.15 -22.24 15.26
N LYS A 736 -6.42 -22.34 15.66
CA LYS A 736 -7.56 -22.04 14.77
C LYS A 736 -8.09 -20.59 14.95
N LEU A 737 -7.30 -19.72 15.59
CA LEU A 737 -7.72 -18.39 15.98
C LEU A 737 -7.62 -17.39 14.85
N ILE A 738 -6.68 -17.60 13.91
CA ILE A 738 -6.51 -16.75 12.73
C ILE A 738 -6.37 -17.60 11.47
N ASP A 739 -6.77 -17.04 10.33
CA ASP A 739 -6.38 -17.52 9.01
C ASP A 739 -5.45 -16.49 8.39
N VAL A 740 -4.35 -16.95 7.82
CA VAL A 740 -3.41 -16.06 7.14
C VAL A 740 -3.34 -16.37 5.65
N ASN A 741 -3.40 -15.36 4.84
CA ASN A 741 -3.12 -15.44 3.42
C ASN A 741 -1.89 -14.57 3.13
N LEU A 742 -0.72 -15.12 3.47
CA LEU A 742 0.59 -14.45 3.36
C LEU A 742 1.31 -14.86 2.08
N ILE A 743 0.53 -15.22 1.06
CA ILE A 743 1.02 -15.67 -0.22
C ILE A 743 0.83 -14.53 -1.22
N GLN A 744 1.91 -13.97 -1.76
CA GLN A 744 1.96 -13.20 -3.02
C GLN A 744 1.52 -11.73 -3.01
N GLY A 745 1.97 -10.95 -2.05
CA GLY A 745 1.53 -9.56 -1.97
C GLY A 745 0.10 -9.44 -1.43
N LEU A 746 -0.52 -10.57 -1.10
CA LEU A 746 -1.55 -10.67 -0.09
C LEU A 746 -0.82 -10.94 1.22
N ASP A 747 -0.87 -9.99 2.09
CA ASP A 747 -0.37 -10.11 3.45
C ASP A 747 -1.55 -9.98 4.42
N ASN A 748 -2.65 -10.70 4.14
CA ASN A 748 -3.89 -10.61 4.89
C ASN A 748 -3.90 -11.58 6.06
N VAL A 749 -4.36 -11.07 7.19
CA VAL A 749 -4.67 -11.82 8.41
C VAL A 749 -6.17 -11.69 8.65
N PHE A 750 -6.87 -12.81 8.76
CA PHE A 750 -8.30 -12.87 9.06
C PHE A 750 -8.48 -13.37 10.48
N LEU A 751 -9.13 -12.58 11.32
CA LEU A 751 -9.41 -12.92 12.70
C LEU A 751 -10.76 -13.60 12.81
N LYS A 752 -10.83 -14.67 13.58
CA LYS A 752 -12.09 -15.38 13.85
C LYS A 752 -12.98 -14.56 14.79
N ASP A 753 -14.21 -15.01 14.97
CA ASP A 753 -15.20 -14.33 15.81
C ASP A 753 -15.02 -14.66 17.31
N PHE A 754 -13.96 -14.09 17.87
CA PHE A 754 -13.63 -14.13 19.30
C PHE A 754 -13.32 -12.71 19.78
N THR A 755 -13.46 -12.48 21.07
CA THR A 755 -12.96 -11.30 21.78
C THR A 755 -11.47 -11.45 22.13
N ALA A 756 -10.78 -10.36 22.39
CA ALA A 756 -9.38 -10.39 22.79
C ALA A 756 -9.15 -11.19 24.08
N ILE A 757 -10.10 -11.16 25.01
CA ILE A 757 -10.00 -11.91 26.26
C ILE A 757 -10.19 -13.41 26.03
N GLU A 758 -11.19 -13.83 25.24
CA GLU A 758 -11.38 -15.25 24.89
C GLU A 758 -10.16 -15.86 24.21
N VAL A 759 -9.54 -15.09 23.29
CA VAL A 759 -8.30 -15.51 22.64
C VAL A 759 -7.16 -15.66 23.65
N LEU A 760 -7.02 -14.72 24.57
CA LEU A 760 -5.98 -14.79 25.60
C LEU A 760 -6.21 -15.97 26.56
N GLU A 761 -7.47 -16.24 26.94
CA GLU A 761 -7.83 -17.42 27.73
C GLU A 761 -7.45 -18.72 27.03
N GLU A 762 -7.67 -18.80 25.71
CA GLU A 762 -7.33 -19.99 24.94
C GLU A 762 -5.81 -20.18 24.81
N CYS A 763 -5.06 -19.09 24.59
CA CYS A 763 -3.60 -19.13 24.46
C CYS A 763 -2.84 -19.43 25.78
N LEU A 764 -3.44 -19.18 26.94
CA LEU A 764 -2.81 -19.34 28.25
C LEU A 764 -3.23 -20.63 28.97
N LYS A 765 -4.11 -21.43 28.38
CA LYS A 765 -4.41 -22.78 28.84
C LYS A 765 -3.26 -23.74 28.58
#